data_9112df407fd46e5278f49c834d690c61
#
_entry.id   9112df407fd46e5278f49c834d690c61
#
_cell.length_a   1.000
_cell.length_b   1.000
_cell.length_c   1.000
_cell.angle_alpha   90.00
_cell.angle_beta   90.00
_cell.angle_gamma   90.00
#
_symmetry.space_group_name_H-M   'P 1'
#
loop_
_entity.id
_entity.type
_entity.pdbx_description
1 polymer ?
#
loop_
_entity_poly.entity_id
_entity_poly.type
_entity_poly.pdbx_seq_one_letter_code
_entity_poly.pdbx_strand_id
1 'polypeptide(L)'
;GESENAVLDGFTITNGSGTPGETSDILGGGILIHYASSPILKSLIISGNSAVIGEEPDGAGGGIAVSVQSNPVLEKIIITDNHSVWGGGLSIAHNSSPSVKDLEIYGNTVSQAGAGVYIGQFAAPYFEDVYIHSNVGVAGGGLFLHDHATPTFNKITVEGNRGSNGGGGMLTNHASTPKVVNSIFYGNIPDQFYLMYFDGDNLADTVSIAYSDIQGGVAAMYLGIGEVDWITGNLQSDPSFGVGDHLEANSLCIDAGTAQFVHEGMTWIDMSADEYVGVAPDMGSWEQPAPPQTLLVPSDYTTIQLGIEAALDGDTILVADGTYVENIDFLGKNIAVLSEHGPETTIIDGGNVMSVVMIVTQEETAILDGFTITNGMGWVNSSGYSVGGGINVRHGSTPTLRNLIVEGNIAVGDTAMGGGIMCAYGADALIEDVIIRDNEADYGGGIVAYESSPTLRRVKISRNLARTTGGGLTLWTSNALVEQVAIFKNRAISMAGGVWVHLGGNPTLNRVTVADNNITNLLWFEAGGIGLSSGANLTLSNSIVWDNTHRGITPNNIEFYSSSSHSYLTIINSDIEGGEAGISTNNNGTVTWGTGNIVDDPLFVDPDVDDYNLQLGSPCIGTGEDGVDMGAGAECMIVDIDPELAIVPQQFELYQNYPNPFNPSTTINFELPGAGWVTLAVYDITGREVATLIDDQRLGGRHSMKWFAKDRQGKLLVTGIYLYEMNFIDSQGKQFREVRKFTLLK
;
A
#
# COMPACT_ATOMS: atom_id res chain seq x y z
N GLY A 1 -18.97 -20.70 -35.64
CA GLY A 1 -18.12 -19.76 -34.93
C GLY A 1 -18.10 -20.09 -33.44
N GLU A 2 -17.11 -19.65 -32.76
CA GLU A 2 -16.94 -19.75 -31.32
C GLU A 2 -18.00 -18.89 -30.64
N SER A 3 -18.57 -19.38 -29.54
CA SER A 3 -19.56 -18.65 -28.74
C SER A 3 -18.87 -17.87 -27.61
N GLU A 4 -19.65 -17.06 -26.92
CA GLU A 4 -19.26 -16.35 -25.70
C GLU A 4 -18.72 -17.24 -24.54
N ASN A 5 -18.88 -18.56 -24.65
CA ASN A 5 -18.28 -19.52 -23.72
C ASN A 5 -16.79 -19.86 -24.06
N ALA A 6 -16.32 -19.47 -25.25
CA ALA A 6 -14.90 -19.63 -25.59
C ALA A 6 -14.10 -18.48 -25.03
N VAL A 7 -13.20 -18.77 -24.12
CA VAL A 7 -12.37 -17.77 -23.43
C VAL A 7 -10.88 -18.04 -23.70
N LEU A 8 -10.13 -17.00 -24.07
CA LEU A 8 -8.68 -16.99 -24.12
C LEU A 8 -8.18 -15.93 -23.13
N ASP A 9 -7.41 -16.34 -22.13
CA ASP A 9 -7.03 -15.51 -20.99
C ASP A 9 -5.56 -15.71 -20.56
N GLY A 10 -4.81 -14.63 -20.35
CA GLY A 10 -3.48 -14.65 -19.74
C GLY A 10 -2.34 -15.12 -20.67
N PHE A 11 -2.39 -14.88 -21.98
CA PHE A 11 -1.36 -15.31 -22.94
C PHE A 11 -0.64 -14.15 -23.62
N THR A 12 0.62 -14.38 -23.95
CA THR A 12 1.35 -13.56 -24.93
C THR A 12 1.32 -14.26 -26.30
N ILE A 13 0.90 -13.53 -27.36
CA ILE A 13 0.78 -14.03 -28.73
C ILE A 13 1.72 -13.26 -29.63
N THR A 14 2.70 -13.94 -30.23
CA THR A 14 3.77 -13.30 -30.98
C THR A 14 4.21 -14.12 -32.19
N ASN A 15 4.86 -13.44 -33.16
CA ASN A 15 5.40 -14.04 -34.40
C ASN A 15 4.37 -14.74 -35.30
N GLY A 16 3.10 -14.36 -35.18
CA GLY A 16 2.08 -14.78 -36.11
C GLY A 16 2.24 -14.11 -37.49
N SER A 17 1.92 -14.82 -38.56
CA SER A 17 2.04 -14.32 -39.95
C SER A 17 0.68 -14.21 -40.67
N GLY A 18 -0.42 -14.37 -39.92
CA GLY A 18 -1.78 -14.29 -40.44
C GLY A 18 -2.27 -15.56 -41.19
N THR A 19 -3.56 -15.58 -41.48
CA THR A 19 -4.22 -16.67 -42.16
C THR A 19 -4.74 -16.20 -43.51
N PRO A 20 -4.47 -16.88 -44.62
CA PRO A 20 -5.03 -16.53 -45.93
C PRO A 20 -6.57 -16.58 -45.89
N GLY A 21 -7.23 -15.50 -46.30
CA GLY A 21 -8.67 -15.41 -46.49
C GLY A 21 -9.15 -16.07 -47.78
N GLU A 22 -10.46 -16.03 -48.05
CA GLU A 22 -11.05 -16.61 -49.28
C GLU A 22 -10.67 -15.83 -50.56
N THR A 23 -10.25 -14.59 -50.41
CA THR A 23 -9.94 -13.61 -51.49
C THR A 23 -8.46 -13.27 -51.61
N SER A 24 -7.56 -14.14 -51.20
CA SER A 24 -6.10 -13.88 -51.09
C SER A 24 -5.65 -12.88 -50.01
N ASP A 25 -6.56 -12.28 -49.25
CA ASP A 25 -6.25 -11.40 -48.15
C ASP A 25 -5.60 -12.18 -46.99
N ILE A 26 -4.69 -11.55 -46.26
CA ILE A 26 -4.07 -12.12 -45.07
C ILE A 26 -4.73 -11.48 -43.85
N LEU A 27 -5.37 -12.30 -43.01
CA LEU A 27 -6.12 -11.82 -41.90
C LEU A 27 -5.53 -12.28 -40.54
N GLY A 28 -5.54 -11.41 -39.54
CA GLY A 28 -5.20 -11.69 -38.16
C GLY A 28 -3.79 -12.24 -37.98
N GLY A 29 -2.77 -11.37 -37.99
CA GLY A 29 -1.39 -11.77 -37.76
C GLY A 29 -1.22 -12.59 -36.50
N GLY A 30 -1.72 -12.11 -35.37
CA GLY A 30 -1.78 -12.82 -34.09
C GLY A 30 -3.04 -13.64 -33.92
N ILE A 31 -4.22 -13.01 -34.04
CA ILE A 31 -5.53 -13.65 -33.82
C ILE A 31 -6.49 -13.30 -34.98
N LEU A 32 -7.19 -14.30 -35.49
CA LEU A 32 -8.31 -14.13 -36.42
C LEU A 32 -9.62 -14.56 -35.76
N ILE A 33 -10.61 -13.65 -35.72
CA ILE A 33 -11.99 -13.93 -35.27
C ILE A 33 -12.92 -13.68 -36.46
N HIS A 34 -13.56 -14.71 -36.93
CA HIS A 34 -14.24 -14.70 -38.22
C HIS A 34 -15.54 -15.55 -38.23
N TYR A 35 -16.46 -15.29 -39.18
CA TYR A 35 -17.68 -16.06 -39.38
C TYR A 35 -18.62 -16.16 -38.16
N ALA A 36 -19.12 -15.00 -37.69
CA ALA A 36 -20.08 -14.91 -36.59
C ALA A 36 -19.55 -15.54 -35.28
N SER A 37 -18.25 -15.38 -35.01
CA SER A 37 -17.60 -15.82 -33.78
C SER A 37 -17.65 -14.72 -32.74
N SER A 38 -17.92 -15.08 -31.47
CA SER A 38 -18.06 -14.14 -30.35
C SER A 38 -17.34 -14.64 -29.08
N PRO A 39 -16.03 -14.96 -29.15
CA PRO A 39 -15.27 -15.38 -27.98
C PRO A 39 -14.98 -14.19 -27.04
N ILE A 40 -14.56 -14.52 -25.82
CA ILE A 40 -14.00 -13.57 -24.86
C ILE A 40 -12.47 -13.70 -24.92
N LEU A 41 -11.79 -12.59 -25.21
CA LEU A 41 -10.33 -12.47 -25.13
C LEU A 41 -9.99 -11.50 -24.03
N LYS A 42 -9.16 -11.93 -23.05
CA LYS A 42 -8.80 -11.05 -21.95
C LYS A 42 -7.39 -11.28 -21.42
N SER A 43 -6.83 -10.23 -20.81
CA SER A 43 -5.50 -10.27 -20.19
C SER A 43 -4.41 -10.77 -21.14
N LEU A 44 -4.42 -10.31 -22.39
CA LEU A 44 -3.51 -10.76 -23.43
C LEU A 44 -2.45 -9.70 -23.77
N ILE A 45 -1.27 -10.15 -24.18
CA ILE A 45 -0.27 -9.31 -24.87
C ILE A 45 -0.13 -9.84 -26.28
N ILE A 46 -0.41 -8.98 -27.28
CA ILE A 46 -0.38 -9.35 -28.70
C ILE A 46 0.67 -8.48 -29.38
N SER A 47 1.85 -9.04 -29.62
CA SER A 47 3.00 -8.24 -30.06
C SER A 47 3.85 -8.92 -31.13
N GLY A 48 4.41 -8.08 -32.04
CA GLY A 48 5.35 -8.55 -33.05
C GLY A 48 4.73 -9.49 -34.08
N ASN A 49 3.43 -9.37 -34.36
CA ASN A 49 2.72 -10.18 -35.35
C ASN A 49 2.57 -9.39 -36.67
N SER A 50 2.43 -10.10 -37.80
CA SER A 50 2.28 -9.49 -39.11
C SER A 50 1.18 -10.14 -39.93
N ALA A 51 0.34 -9.35 -40.56
CA ALA A 51 -0.62 -9.82 -41.58
C ALA A 51 -0.19 -9.40 -42.97
N VAL A 52 1.08 -9.63 -43.32
CA VAL A 52 1.64 -9.34 -44.65
C VAL A 52 2.50 -10.52 -45.11
N ILE A 53 2.18 -11.11 -46.27
CA ILE A 53 2.98 -12.20 -46.86
C ILE A 53 3.37 -11.78 -48.27
N GLY A 54 4.68 -11.58 -48.49
CA GLY A 54 5.22 -11.24 -49.84
C GLY A 54 4.88 -9.82 -50.28
N GLU A 55 4.56 -9.63 -51.58
CA GLU A 55 4.17 -8.35 -52.19
C GLU A 55 2.64 -8.18 -52.30
N GLU A 56 1.83 -9.05 -51.63
CA GLU A 56 0.36 -8.99 -51.70
C GLU A 56 -0.17 -7.76 -50.94
N PRO A 57 -1.06 -6.95 -51.59
CA PRO A 57 -1.44 -5.64 -51.08
C PRO A 57 -2.51 -5.65 -49.96
N ASP A 58 -3.10 -6.79 -49.61
CA ASP A 58 -4.31 -6.85 -48.79
C ASP A 58 -4.13 -7.69 -47.50
N GLY A 59 -3.53 -7.09 -46.47
CA GLY A 59 -3.41 -7.66 -45.13
C GLY A 59 -4.19 -6.85 -44.08
N ALA A 60 -4.94 -7.50 -43.20
CA ALA A 60 -5.74 -6.82 -42.18
C ALA A 60 -5.58 -7.41 -40.78
N GLY A 61 -5.41 -6.53 -39.77
CA GLY A 61 -5.27 -6.89 -38.38
C GLY A 61 -3.93 -7.55 -38.08
N GLY A 62 -2.85 -6.80 -38.02
CA GLY A 62 -1.52 -7.30 -37.71
C GLY A 62 -1.50 -8.02 -36.35
N GLY A 63 -2.11 -7.42 -35.34
CA GLY A 63 -2.39 -8.07 -34.05
C GLY A 63 -3.64 -8.92 -34.10
N ILE A 64 -4.81 -8.30 -34.22
CA ILE A 64 -6.12 -8.96 -34.22
C ILE A 64 -6.93 -8.55 -35.44
N ALA A 65 -7.60 -9.51 -36.11
CA ALA A 65 -8.65 -9.25 -37.08
C ALA A 65 -10.01 -9.81 -36.59
N VAL A 66 -11.03 -8.93 -36.62
CA VAL A 66 -12.43 -9.27 -36.31
C VAL A 66 -13.26 -8.99 -37.56
N SER A 67 -13.89 -10.01 -38.12
CA SER A 67 -14.56 -9.87 -39.40
C SER A 67 -15.80 -10.77 -39.53
N VAL A 68 -16.64 -10.45 -40.48
CA VAL A 68 -17.84 -11.20 -40.88
C VAL A 68 -18.77 -11.50 -39.70
N GLN A 69 -19.48 -10.45 -39.25
CA GLN A 69 -20.51 -10.51 -38.20
C GLN A 69 -20.02 -11.10 -36.87
N SER A 70 -18.74 -10.92 -36.57
CA SER A 70 -18.14 -11.42 -35.33
C SER A 70 -18.16 -10.35 -34.24
N ASN A 71 -18.58 -10.71 -33.04
CA ASN A 71 -18.77 -9.76 -31.95
C ASN A 71 -18.10 -10.25 -30.65
N PRO A 72 -16.75 -10.37 -30.64
CA PRO A 72 -16.04 -10.77 -29.43
C PRO A 72 -16.10 -9.69 -28.35
N VAL A 73 -15.82 -10.12 -27.11
CA VAL A 73 -15.44 -9.23 -26.02
C VAL A 73 -13.93 -9.21 -25.94
N LEU A 74 -13.33 -8.02 -26.04
CA LEU A 74 -11.89 -7.78 -25.91
C LEU A 74 -11.68 -6.95 -24.64
N GLU A 75 -10.96 -7.50 -23.65
CA GLU A 75 -10.81 -6.89 -22.33
C GLU A 75 -9.36 -7.02 -21.81
N LYS A 76 -8.79 -5.93 -21.31
CA LYS A 76 -7.45 -5.90 -20.71
C LYS A 76 -6.36 -6.46 -21.64
N ILE A 77 -6.28 -5.94 -22.84
CA ILE A 77 -5.35 -6.41 -23.89
C ILE A 77 -4.36 -5.33 -24.27
N ILE A 78 -3.08 -5.68 -24.31
CA ILE A 78 -2.02 -4.87 -24.90
C ILE A 78 -1.75 -5.32 -26.33
N ILE A 79 -1.86 -4.40 -27.31
CA ILE A 79 -1.63 -4.69 -28.73
C ILE A 79 -0.50 -3.78 -29.22
N THR A 80 0.71 -4.34 -29.39
CA THR A 80 1.90 -3.53 -29.69
C THR A 80 2.80 -4.14 -30.76
N ASP A 81 3.53 -3.28 -31.49
CA ASP A 81 4.57 -3.67 -32.46
C ASP A 81 4.09 -4.63 -33.56
N ASN A 82 2.79 -4.60 -33.89
CA ASN A 82 2.24 -5.41 -34.97
C ASN A 82 2.26 -4.65 -36.29
N HIS A 83 2.23 -5.39 -37.42
CA HIS A 83 2.32 -4.80 -38.77
C HIS A 83 1.30 -5.40 -39.71
N SER A 84 0.66 -4.55 -40.53
CA SER A 84 -0.22 -5.00 -41.63
C SER A 84 -0.34 -3.95 -42.73
N VAL A 85 -1.25 -4.19 -43.68
CA VAL A 85 -1.67 -3.19 -44.67
C VAL A 85 -2.75 -2.30 -44.09
N TRP A 86 -3.75 -2.90 -43.40
CA TRP A 86 -4.89 -2.24 -42.77
C TRP A 86 -5.03 -2.72 -41.31
N GLY A 87 -5.19 -1.79 -40.38
CA GLY A 87 -5.32 -2.14 -38.96
C GLY A 87 -4.07 -2.83 -38.40
N GLY A 88 -2.99 -2.09 -38.18
CA GLY A 88 -1.72 -2.65 -37.67
C GLY A 88 -1.88 -3.40 -36.37
N GLY A 89 -2.56 -2.78 -35.39
CA GLY A 89 -2.94 -3.41 -34.16
C GLY A 89 -4.22 -4.23 -34.33
N LEU A 90 -5.33 -3.56 -34.58
CA LEU A 90 -6.68 -4.15 -34.61
C LEU A 90 -7.42 -3.79 -35.91
N SER A 91 -8.05 -4.75 -36.54
CA SER A 91 -8.96 -4.56 -37.66
C SER A 91 -10.34 -5.09 -37.34
N ILE A 92 -11.39 -4.26 -37.54
CA ILE A 92 -12.80 -4.62 -37.30
C ILE A 92 -13.59 -4.28 -38.58
N ALA A 93 -14.20 -5.28 -39.21
CA ALA A 93 -14.86 -5.11 -40.48
C ALA A 93 -16.10 -6.01 -40.69
N HIS A 94 -16.80 -5.81 -41.81
CA HIS A 94 -17.89 -6.66 -42.32
C HIS A 94 -19.01 -6.89 -41.32
N ASN A 95 -19.69 -5.82 -40.87
CA ASN A 95 -20.80 -5.82 -39.94
C ASN A 95 -20.46 -6.42 -38.55
N SER A 96 -19.22 -6.34 -38.13
CA SER A 96 -18.79 -6.78 -36.81
C SER A 96 -18.93 -5.66 -35.78
N SER A 97 -19.35 -5.99 -34.57
CA SER A 97 -19.61 -5.00 -33.52
C SER A 97 -19.10 -5.52 -32.16
N PRO A 98 -17.78 -5.69 -32.01
CA PRO A 98 -17.20 -6.13 -30.75
C PRO A 98 -17.37 -5.09 -29.64
N SER A 99 -17.35 -5.55 -28.38
CA SER A 99 -17.11 -4.73 -27.21
C SER A 99 -15.61 -4.73 -26.90
N VAL A 100 -15.03 -3.54 -26.79
CA VAL A 100 -13.59 -3.32 -26.60
C VAL A 100 -13.39 -2.47 -25.36
N LYS A 101 -12.80 -3.07 -24.29
CA LYS A 101 -12.64 -2.39 -23.00
C LYS A 101 -11.27 -2.61 -22.38
N ASP A 102 -10.71 -1.57 -21.75
CA ASP A 102 -9.40 -1.63 -21.07
C ASP A 102 -8.27 -2.08 -22.01
N LEU A 103 -8.13 -1.47 -23.19
CA LEU A 103 -7.08 -1.80 -24.15
C LEU A 103 -6.01 -0.71 -24.26
N GLU A 104 -4.77 -1.15 -24.41
CA GLU A 104 -3.66 -0.30 -24.84
C GLU A 104 -3.15 -0.74 -26.21
N ILE A 105 -3.15 0.21 -27.20
CA ILE A 105 -2.82 -0.08 -28.60
C ILE A 105 -1.72 0.88 -29.06
N TYR A 106 -0.47 0.42 -29.14
CA TYR A 106 0.65 1.31 -29.45
C TYR A 106 1.76 0.68 -30.28
N GLY A 107 2.59 1.54 -30.88
CA GLY A 107 3.76 1.11 -31.65
C GLY A 107 3.44 0.29 -32.91
N ASN A 108 2.15 0.16 -33.28
CA ASN A 108 1.76 -0.62 -34.45
C ASN A 108 1.98 0.18 -35.72
N THR A 109 2.23 -0.52 -36.82
CA THR A 109 2.55 0.10 -38.12
C THR A 109 1.73 -0.48 -39.26
N VAL A 110 1.47 0.36 -40.29
CA VAL A 110 0.78 -0.07 -41.51
C VAL A 110 1.46 0.50 -42.76
N SER A 111 1.32 -0.22 -43.87
CA SER A 111 1.71 0.29 -45.16
C SER A 111 0.62 1.17 -45.80
N GLN A 112 -0.63 1.14 -45.33
CA GLN A 112 -1.71 2.00 -45.81
C GLN A 112 -2.43 2.75 -44.68
N ALA A 113 -3.42 2.16 -43.99
CA ALA A 113 -4.23 2.93 -43.07
C ALA A 113 -4.65 2.21 -41.77
N GLY A 114 -4.92 3.01 -40.70
CA GLY A 114 -5.37 2.56 -39.43
C GLY A 114 -4.26 1.82 -38.64
N ALA A 115 -3.15 2.49 -38.37
CA ALA A 115 -2.01 1.82 -37.73
C ALA A 115 -2.37 1.26 -36.34
N GLY A 116 -3.06 2.02 -35.52
CA GLY A 116 -3.67 1.47 -34.27
C GLY A 116 -4.85 0.58 -34.61
N VAL A 117 -5.94 1.18 -35.15
CA VAL A 117 -7.22 0.50 -35.41
C VAL A 117 -7.79 0.88 -36.78
N TYR A 118 -8.23 -0.14 -37.51
CA TYR A 118 -9.07 -0.02 -38.69
C TYR A 118 -10.49 -0.44 -38.39
N ILE A 119 -11.50 0.36 -38.74
CA ILE A 119 -12.92 0.04 -38.59
C ILE A 119 -13.60 0.32 -39.95
N GLY A 120 -14.23 -0.72 -40.53
CA GLY A 120 -14.83 -0.52 -41.84
C GLY A 120 -16.01 -1.44 -42.16
N GLN A 121 -16.61 -1.20 -43.34
CA GLN A 121 -17.63 -2.08 -43.92
C GLN A 121 -18.82 -2.36 -42.95
N PHE A 122 -19.51 -1.26 -42.56
CA PHE A 122 -20.69 -1.29 -41.68
C PHE A 122 -20.39 -1.82 -40.27
N ALA A 123 -19.15 -1.78 -39.81
CA ALA A 123 -18.81 -2.17 -38.43
C ALA A 123 -19.23 -1.07 -37.43
N ALA A 124 -19.74 -1.52 -36.27
CA ALA A 124 -20.25 -0.64 -35.23
C ALA A 124 -19.74 -1.04 -33.82
N PRO A 125 -18.43 -1.09 -33.59
CA PRO A 125 -17.88 -1.47 -32.29
C PRO A 125 -18.15 -0.40 -31.23
N TYR A 126 -18.15 -0.84 -29.95
CA TYR A 126 -18.15 0.01 -28.77
C TYR A 126 -16.79 -0.07 -28.11
N PHE A 127 -16.13 1.10 -27.91
CA PHE A 127 -14.86 1.23 -27.26
C PHE A 127 -15.05 1.97 -25.94
N GLU A 128 -14.44 1.46 -24.87
CA GLU A 128 -14.45 2.05 -23.54
C GLU A 128 -13.09 1.84 -22.87
N ASP A 129 -12.56 2.89 -22.21
CA ASP A 129 -11.28 2.86 -21.50
C ASP A 129 -10.12 2.36 -22.37
N VAL A 130 -9.96 2.95 -23.58
CA VAL A 130 -8.96 2.50 -24.56
C VAL A 130 -7.92 3.58 -24.84
N TYR A 131 -6.65 3.25 -24.66
CA TYR A 131 -5.52 4.12 -24.97
C TYR A 131 -4.87 3.73 -26.29
N ILE A 132 -4.86 4.66 -27.26
CA ILE A 132 -4.33 4.45 -28.61
C ILE A 132 -3.22 5.47 -28.86
N HIS A 133 -1.95 5.04 -28.83
CA HIS A 133 -0.85 6.00 -28.89
C HIS A 133 0.35 5.50 -29.72
N SER A 134 1.16 6.43 -30.18
CA SER A 134 2.46 6.15 -30.86
C SER A 134 2.38 5.19 -32.05
N ASN A 135 1.20 5.04 -32.69
CA ASN A 135 1.05 4.24 -33.91
C ASN A 135 1.43 5.06 -35.14
N VAL A 136 2.01 4.41 -36.15
CA VAL A 136 2.54 5.09 -37.33
C VAL A 136 2.02 4.47 -38.62
N GLY A 137 1.31 5.26 -39.40
CA GLY A 137 0.73 4.83 -40.67
C GLY A 137 0.82 5.87 -41.79
N VAL A 138 0.28 5.51 -42.95
CA VAL A 138 0.15 6.43 -44.09
C VAL A 138 -1.08 7.30 -43.87
N ALA A 139 -2.24 6.71 -43.52
CA ALA A 139 -3.46 7.42 -43.22
C ALA A 139 -4.11 6.86 -41.93
N GLY A 140 -4.66 7.75 -41.08
CA GLY A 140 -5.22 7.33 -39.82
C GLY A 140 -4.17 6.64 -38.92
N GLY A 141 -3.27 7.41 -38.31
CA GLY A 141 -2.22 6.86 -37.45
C GLY A 141 -2.80 6.10 -36.27
N GLY A 142 -3.71 6.72 -35.54
CA GLY A 142 -4.49 6.07 -34.45
C GLY A 142 -5.63 5.24 -35.03
N LEU A 143 -6.60 5.90 -35.64
CA LEU A 143 -7.87 5.35 -36.09
C LEU A 143 -8.10 5.62 -37.58
N PHE A 144 -8.58 4.63 -38.32
CA PHE A 144 -9.07 4.83 -39.71
C PHE A 144 -10.46 4.19 -39.84
N LEU A 145 -11.46 5.00 -40.18
CA LEU A 145 -12.84 4.60 -40.34
C LEU A 145 -13.24 4.65 -41.82
N HIS A 146 -13.83 3.60 -42.33
CA HIS A 146 -14.12 3.43 -43.73
C HIS A 146 -15.48 2.78 -44.01
N ASP A 147 -16.14 3.19 -45.06
CA ASP A 147 -17.31 2.53 -45.61
C ASP A 147 -18.43 2.27 -44.58
N HIS A 148 -19.13 3.35 -44.20
CA HIS A 148 -20.29 3.32 -43.28
C HIS A 148 -19.96 2.79 -41.87
N ALA A 149 -18.74 2.97 -41.38
CA ALA A 149 -18.37 2.61 -40.01
C ALA A 149 -19.08 3.54 -39.00
N THR A 150 -19.68 2.97 -37.95
CA THR A 150 -20.46 3.72 -36.97
C THR A 150 -20.04 3.40 -35.52
N PRO A 151 -18.75 3.47 -35.18
CA PRO A 151 -18.31 3.15 -33.82
C PRO A 151 -18.81 4.16 -32.79
N THR A 152 -18.92 3.71 -31.56
CA THR A 152 -19.06 4.57 -30.38
C THR A 152 -17.77 4.48 -29.55
N PHE A 153 -17.17 5.64 -29.30
CA PHE A 153 -15.99 5.80 -28.46
C PHE A 153 -16.40 6.51 -27.17
N ASN A 154 -16.23 5.83 -26.04
CA ASN A 154 -16.44 6.34 -24.70
C ASN A 154 -15.14 6.23 -23.94
N LYS A 155 -14.68 7.32 -23.34
CA LYS A 155 -13.46 7.31 -22.52
C LYS A 155 -12.26 6.71 -23.27
N ILE A 156 -11.96 7.21 -24.48
CA ILE A 156 -10.72 6.85 -25.17
C ILE A 156 -9.71 7.99 -25.15
N THR A 157 -8.44 7.66 -25.07
CA THR A 157 -7.34 8.60 -25.31
C THR A 157 -6.62 8.21 -26.58
N VAL A 158 -6.55 9.15 -27.53
CA VAL A 158 -5.83 8.99 -28.80
C VAL A 158 -4.71 10.03 -28.86
N GLU A 159 -3.46 9.57 -28.67
CA GLU A 159 -2.34 10.47 -28.44
C GLU A 159 -1.09 10.13 -29.25
N GLY A 160 -0.40 11.16 -29.74
CA GLY A 160 0.93 11.01 -30.34
C GLY A 160 1.00 10.08 -31.54
N ASN A 161 -0.13 9.75 -32.17
CA ASN A 161 -0.17 8.92 -33.38
C ASN A 161 0.23 9.74 -34.65
N ARG A 162 0.73 9.06 -35.64
CA ARG A 162 1.23 9.72 -36.85
C ARG A 162 0.65 9.11 -38.13
N GLY A 163 -0.03 9.95 -38.93
CA GLY A 163 -0.50 9.65 -40.29
C GLY A 163 0.22 10.54 -41.33
N SER A 164 1.03 9.99 -42.22
CA SER A 164 1.79 10.80 -43.17
C SER A 164 0.92 11.54 -44.22
N ASN A 165 -0.27 11.04 -44.49
CA ASN A 165 -1.24 11.61 -45.46
C ASN A 165 -2.53 12.15 -44.77
N GLY A 166 -2.49 12.44 -43.49
CA GLY A 166 -3.60 12.99 -42.73
C GLY A 166 -4.17 12.05 -41.67
N GLY A 167 -4.93 12.64 -40.71
CA GLY A 167 -5.58 11.93 -39.62
C GLY A 167 -4.58 11.22 -38.70
N GLY A 168 -3.65 11.97 -38.10
CA GLY A 168 -2.78 11.38 -37.09
C GLY A 168 -3.58 10.69 -35.98
N GLY A 169 -4.62 11.36 -35.47
CA GLY A 169 -5.58 10.80 -34.51
C GLY A 169 -6.60 9.89 -35.20
N MET A 170 -7.51 10.49 -35.97
CA MET A 170 -8.57 9.78 -36.69
C MET A 170 -8.69 10.26 -38.14
N LEU A 171 -8.82 9.32 -39.06
CA LEU A 171 -9.25 9.59 -40.41
C LEU A 171 -10.57 8.89 -40.70
N THR A 172 -11.52 9.59 -41.32
CA THR A 172 -12.81 9.02 -41.75
C THR A 172 -13.03 9.19 -43.24
N ASN A 173 -13.74 8.26 -43.89
CA ASN A 173 -14.21 8.39 -45.24
C ASN A 173 -15.45 7.53 -45.50
N HIS A 174 -16.13 7.76 -46.68
CA HIS A 174 -17.26 7.01 -47.18
C HIS A 174 -18.43 6.87 -46.22
N ALA A 175 -19.04 8.00 -45.77
CA ALA A 175 -20.21 8.07 -44.91
C ALA A 175 -20.03 7.40 -43.51
N SER A 176 -18.85 7.43 -42.97
CA SER A 176 -18.62 6.97 -41.60
C SER A 176 -19.14 8.00 -40.58
N THR A 177 -19.77 7.49 -39.50
CA THR A 177 -20.43 8.34 -38.49
C THR A 177 -20.04 7.98 -37.09
N PRO A 178 -18.79 8.18 -36.65
CA PRO A 178 -18.34 7.92 -35.30
C PRO A 178 -19.01 8.85 -34.29
N LYS A 179 -19.23 8.32 -33.09
CA LYS A 179 -19.64 9.03 -31.88
C LYS A 179 -18.47 9.06 -30.92
N VAL A 180 -18.06 10.24 -30.46
CA VAL A 180 -16.93 10.45 -29.56
C VAL A 180 -17.45 11.14 -28.30
N VAL A 181 -17.37 10.45 -27.15
CA VAL A 181 -17.84 10.96 -25.87
C VAL A 181 -16.77 10.69 -24.80
N ASN A 182 -16.66 11.58 -23.83
CA ASN A 182 -15.72 11.45 -22.70
C ASN A 182 -14.26 11.14 -23.12
N SER A 183 -13.80 11.68 -24.26
CA SER A 183 -12.57 11.22 -24.91
C SER A 183 -11.54 12.32 -25.09
N ILE A 184 -10.26 11.98 -25.21
CA ILE A 184 -9.16 12.92 -25.46
C ILE A 184 -8.47 12.60 -26.78
N PHE A 185 -8.26 13.64 -27.62
CA PHE A 185 -7.43 13.57 -28.82
C PHE A 185 -6.35 14.66 -28.75
N TYR A 186 -5.08 14.25 -28.58
CA TYR A 186 -4.00 15.17 -28.29
C TYR A 186 -2.68 14.75 -28.95
N GLY A 187 -1.86 15.71 -29.38
CA GLY A 187 -0.52 15.46 -29.90
C GLY A 187 -0.42 14.63 -31.18
N ASN A 188 -1.53 14.33 -31.84
CA ASN A 188 -1.51 13.54 -33.08
C ASN A 188 -1.05 14.39 -34.29
N ILE A 189 -0.31 13.79 -35.21
CA ILE A 189 0.34 14.49 -36.33
C ILE A 189 -0.08 13.88 -37.66
N PRO A 190 -0.55 14.68 -38.67
CA PRO A 190 -0.63 16.16 -38.70
C PRO A 190 -1.88 16.70 -37.99
N ASP A 191 -2.97 15.94 -37.88
CA ASP A 191 -4.28 16.40 -37.47
C ASP A 191 -4.87 15.49 -36.39
N GLN A 192 -5.74 16.03 -35.55
CA GLN A 192 -6.54 15.20 -34.65
C GLN A 192 -7.61 14.43 -35.43
N PHE A 193 -8.30 15.12 -36.33
CA PHE A 193 -9.32 14.56 -37.22
C PHE A 193 -9.10 14.99 -38.65
N TYR A 194 -9.26 14.04 -39.59
CA TYR A 194 -9.19 14.27 -41.03
C TYR A 194 -10.38 13.57 -41.71
N LEU A 195 -11.41 14.35 -42.11
CA LEU A 195 -12.56 13.86 -42.86
C LEU A 195 -12.24 13.90 -44.34
N MET A 196 -11.99 12.75 -44.94
CA MET A 196 -11.44 12.65 -46.27
C MET A 196 -12.55 12.69 -47.32
N TYR A 197 -12.34 13.47 -48.39
CA TYR A 197 -13.18 13.44 -49.57
C TYR A 197 -12.60 12.51 -50.64
N PHE A 198 -13.39 11.59 -51.13
CA PHE A 198 -13.08 10.80 -52.31
C PHE A 198 -13.90 11.30 -53.49
N ASP A 199 -13.20 11.60 -54.61
CA ASP A 199 -13.81 12.12 -55.82
C ASP A 199 -14.74 11.03 -56.44
N GLY A 200 -16.04 11.22 -56.36
CA GLY A 200 -17.03 10.32 -56.98
C GLY A 200 -18.22 9.90 -56.11
N ASP A 201 -18.15 9.98 -54.78
CA ASP A 201 -19.20 9.37 -53.92
C ASP A 201 -20.12 10.38 -53.27
N ASN A 202 -20.00 11.62 -53.25
CA ASN A 202 -20.85 12.63 -52.55
C ASN A 202 -21.39 12.17 -51.16
N LEU A 203 -20.73 11.21 -50.52
CA LEU A 203 -21.10 10.68 -49.23
C LEU A 203 -20.27 11.39 -48.14
N ALA A 204 -20.90 12.26 -47.38
CA ALA A 204 -20.25 13.01 -46.34
C ALA A 204 -20.13 12.18 -45.06
N ASP A 205 -18.99 12.26 -44.43
CA ASP A 205 -18.78 11.76 -43.08
C ASP A 205 -19.38 12.73 -42.04
N THR A 206 -19.89 12.22 -40.93
CA THR A 206 -20.33 13.06 -39.83
C THR A 206 -19.73 12.55 -38.50
N VAL A 207 -18.88 13.37 -37.89
CA VAL A 207 -18.31 13.05 -36.57
C VAL A 207 -19.08 13.82 -35.50
N SER A 208 -19.70 13.09 -34.55
CA SER A 208 -20.41 13.70 -33.46
C SER A 208 -19.59 13.63 -32.18
N ILE A 209 -19.37 14.80 -31.52
CA ILE A 209 -18.46 14.94 -30.39
C ILE A 209 -19.15 15.61 -29.20
N ALA A 210 -19.12 14.96 -28.02
CA ALA A 210 -19.65 15.51 -26.79
C ALA A 210 -18.73 15.19 -25.59
N TYR A 211 -18.63 16.07 -24.63
CA TYR A 211 -17.85 15.88 -23.40
C TYR A 211 -16.44 15.34 -23.66
N SER A 212 -15.73 15.90 -24.64
CA SER A 212 -14.41 15.40 -25.07
C SER A 212 -13.42 16.55 -25.22
N ASP A 213 -12.14 16.30 -24.95
CA ASP A 213 -11.07 17.28 -25.16
C ASP A 213 -10.35 17.00 -26.48
N ILE A 214 -10.48 17.91 -27.39
CA ILE A 214 -9.89 17.79 -28.72
C ILE A 214 -8.92 18.96 -28.97
N GLN A 215 -7.64 18.69 -29.08
CA GLN A 215 -6.61 19.72 -29.31
C GLN A 215 -6.93 20.59 -30.50
N GLY A 216 -7.06 21.89 -30.23
CA GLY A 216 -7.35 22.92 -31.25
C GLY A 216 -8.80 22.92 -31.76
N GLY A 217 -9.67 22.04 -31.24
CA GLY A 217 -11.09 21.98 -31.57
C GLY A 217 -11.38 21.80 -33.06
N VAL A 218 -12.58 22.15 -33.47
CA VAL A 218 -13.01 22.05 -34.92
C VAL A 218 -12.12 22.83 -35.86
N ALA A 219 -11.51 23.94 -35.40
CA ALA A 219 -10.65 24.76 -36.23
C ALA A 219 -9.34 24.08 -36.69
N ALA A 220 -8.90 23.07 -35.94
CA ALA A 220 -7.71 22.29 -36.24
C ALA A 220 -8.02 20.95 -36.96
N MET A 221 -9.28 20.73 -37.36
CA MET A 221 -9.70 19.55 -38.11
C MET A 221 -9.72 19.83 -39.61
N TYR A 222 -9.39 18.82 -40.41
CA TYR A 222 -9.60 18.88 -41.84
C TYR A 222 -10.94 18.23 -42.19
N LEU A 223 -11.91 19.01 -42.71
CA LEU A 223 -13.28 18.55 -42.86
C LEU A 223 -13.64 18.04 -44.26
N GLY A 224 -12.88 18.41 -45.31
CA GLY A 224 -13.25 18.04 -46.69
C GLY A 224 -14.68 18.47 -47.04
N ILE A 225 -15.57 17.49 -47.26
CA ILE A 225 -17.03 17.67 -47.38
C ILE A 225 -17.79 17.17 -46.16
N GLY A 226 -17.05 16.65 -45.17
CA GLY A 226 -17.65 16.10 -43.93
C GLY A 226 -18.15 17.20 -42.99
N GLU A 227 -18.91 16.78 -42.03
CA GLU A 227 -19.50 17.62 -40.98
C GLU A 227 -19.04 17.17 -39.60
N VAL A 228 -18.88 18.12 -38.69
CA VAL A 228 -18.65 17.87 -37.27
C VAL A 228 -19.84 18.40 -36.46
N ASP A 229 -20.53 17.49 -35.82
CA ASP A 229 -21.55 17.84 -34.81
C ASP A 229 -20.86 18.04 -33.45
N TRP A 230 -20.52 19.31 -33.17
CA TRP A 230 -19.86 19.75 -31.95
C TRP A 230 -20.91 20.05 -30.88
N ILE A 231 -21.32 19.02 -30.12
CA ILE A 231 -22.56 19.05 -29.34
C ILE A 231 -22.40 19.89 -28.05
N THR A 232 -21.88 19.32 -26.98
CA THR A 232 -21.80 20.01 -25.67
C THR A 232 -20.67 19.45 -24.82
N GLY A 233 -20.24 20.22 -23.81
CA GLY A 233 -19.24 19.78 -22.83
C GLY A 233 -17.80 19.62 -23.36
N ASN A 234 -17.54 19.96 -24.61
CA ASN A 234 -16.24 19.75 -25.24
C ASN A 234 -15.21 20.80 -24.79
N LEU A 235 -13.97 20.36 -24.62
CA LEU A 235 -12.79 21.16 -24.32
C LEU A 235 -11.85 21.26 -25.52
N GLN A 236 -10.89 22.20 -25.44
CA GLN A 236 -9.82 22.39 -26.43
C GLN A 236 -8.52 22.75 -25.72
N SER A 237 -8.36 22.21 -24.53
CA SER A 237 -7.29 22.52 -23.58
C SER A 237 -6.07 21.62 -23.78
N ASP A 238 -5.05 21.85 -22.99
CA ASP A 238 -4.01 20.88 -22.73
C ASP A 238 -4.54 19.92 -21.66
N PRO A 239 -4.65 18.62 -21.91
CA PRO A 239 -5.13 17.67 -20.94
C PRO A 239 -4.19 17.50 -19.72
N SER A 240 -3.00 18.10 -19.77
CA SER A 240 -2.00 18.05 -18.70
C SER A 240 -1.66 16.61 -18.29
N PHE A 241 -1.11 15.85 -19.23
CA PHE A 241 -0.62 14.51 -18.93
C PHE A 241 0.65 14.55 -18.09
N GLY A 242 0.70 13.74 -17.05
CA GLY A 242 1.84 13.51 -16.17
C GLY A 242 2.68 12.30 -16.58
N VAL A 243 3.39 11.73 -15.62
CA VAL A 243 4.22 10.54 -15.87
C VAL A 243 3.33 9.33 -16.16
N GLY A 244 3.57 8.62 -17.26
CA GLY A 244 2.78 7.46 -17.68
C GLY A 244 1.45 7.83 -18.35
N ASP A 245 1.38 9.06 -18.90
CA ASP A 245 0.24 9.57 -19.69
C ASP A 245 -1.11 9.60 -18.94
N HIS A 246 -1.06 9.61 -17.59
CA HIS A 246 -2.20 9.88 -16.74
C HIS A 246 -2.45 11.38 -16.60
N LEU A 247 -3.69 11.78 -16.35
CA LEU A 247 -4.02 13.17 -16.07
C LEU A 247 -3.35 13.65 -14.77
N GLU A 248 -2.73 14.84 -14.80
CA GLU A 248 -2.28 15.50 -13.57
C GLU A 248 -3.47 16.04 -12.76
N ALA A 249 -3.34 16.15 -11.44
CA ALA A 249 -4.41 16.58 -10.53
C ALA A 249 -5.03 17.96 -10.84
N ASN A 250 -4.40 18.77 -11.69
CA ASN A 250 -4.89 20.07 -12.14
C ASN A 250 -5.51 20.02 -13.55
N SER A 251 -5.64 18.87 -14.17
CA SER A 251 -6.24 18.71 -15.48
C SER A 251 -7.70 19.16 -15.50
N LEU A 252 -8.07 19.87 -16.58
CA LEU A 252 -9.47 20.25 -16.81
C LEU A 252 -10.33 19.07 -17.32
N CYS A 253 -9.72 17.94 -17.63
CA CYS A 253 -10.39 16.73 -18.09
C CYS A 253 -10.95 15.89 -16.92
N ILE A 254 -10.47 16.15 -15.69
CA ILE A 254 -10.97 15.46 -14.48
C ILE A 254 -12.42 15.88 -14.18
N ASP A 255 -13.29 14.91 -13.91
CA ASP A 255 -14.72 15.12 -13.62
C ASP A 255 -15.47 15.91 -14.73
N ALA A 256 -14.95 15.95 -15.95
CA ALA A 256 -15.48 16.78 -17.03
C ALA A 256 -16.29 16.02 -18.07
N GLY A 257 -16.36 14.70 -17.96
CA GLY A 257 -17.16 13.82 -18.78
C GLY A 257 -18.65 13.77 -18.37
N THR A 258 -19.36 12.78 -18.85
CA THR A 258 -20.76 12.54 -18.51
C THR A 258 -21.05 11.05 -18.34
N ALA A 259 -21.73 10.69 -17.24
CA ALA A 259 -22.15 9.31 -16.99
C ALA A 259 -23.37 8.92 -17.83
N GLN A 260 -24.20 9.89 -18.26
CA GLN A 260 -25.38 9.63 -19.07
C GLN A 260 -25.46 10.65 -20.20
N PHE A 261 -25.58 10.16 -21.42
CA PHE A 261 -25.74 11.03 -22.58
C PHE A 261 -26.77 10.46 -23.59
N VAL A 262 -27.78 11.28 -23.86
CA VAL A 262 -28.83 10.98 -24.85
C VAL A 262 -28.81 12.09 -25.92
N HIS A 263 -28.64 11.72 -27.17
CA HIS A 263 -28.68 12.64 -28.30
C HIS A 263 -29.65 12.12 -29.35
N GLU A 264 -30.51 13.02 -29.90
CA GLU A 264 -31.55 12.69 -30.89
C GLU A 264 -32.44 11.49 -30.48
N GLY A 265 -32.72 11.32 -29.17
CA GLY A 265 -33.52 10.24 -28.62
C GLY A 265 -32.83 8.86 -28.55
N MET A 266 -31.55 8.80 -28.85
CA MET A 266 -30.70 7.59 -28.69
C MET A 266 -29.78 7.77 -27.49
N THR A 267 -29.72 6.76 -26.63
CA THR A 267 -28.74 6.70 -25.53
C THR A 267 -27.40 6.30 -26.11
N TRP A 268 -26.39 7.15 -25.93
CA TRP A 268 -25.01 6.86 -26.33
C TRP A 268 -24.20 6.32 -25.15
N ILE A 269 -24.39 6.90 -23.97
CA ILE A 269 -23.69 6.56 -22.73
C ILE A 269 -24.71 6.38 -21.61
N ASP A 270 -24.54 5.33 -20.81
CA ASP A 270 -25.34 5.04 -19.62
C ASP A 270 -24.45 4.26 -18.62
N MET A 271 -23.61 5.00 -17.91
CA MET A 271 -22.68 4.47 -16.92
C MET A 271 -23.30 4.51 -15.53
N SER A 272 -23.08 3.48 -14.74
CA SER A 272 -23.44 3.45 -13.32
C SER A 272 -22.34 4.16 -12.47
N ALA A 273 -22.69 4.53 -11.24
CA ALA A 273 -21.80 5.30 -10.38
C ALA A 273 -20.56 4.52 -9.89
N ASP A 274 -20.49 3.23 -10.10
CA ASP A 274 -19.36 2.37 -9.81
C ASP A 274 -18.38 2.21 -11.00
N GLU A 275 -18.71 2.80 -12.16
CA GLU A 275 -17.86 2.76 -13.36
C GLU A 275 -16.96 4.00 -13.50
N TYR A 276 -17.00 4.95 -12.56
CA TYR A 276 -16.14 6.13 -12.54
C TYR A 276 -15.91 6.62 -11.12
N VAL A 277 -14.90 7.49 -10.96
CA VAL A 277 -14.52 8.11 -9.68
C VAL A 277 -14.88 9.59 -9.71
N GLY A 278 -15.25 10.18 -8.55
CA GLY A 278 -15.56 11.61 -8.49
C GLY A 278 -17.03 11.93 -8.75
N VAL A 279 -17.30 13.14 -9.26
CA VAL A 279 -18.66 13.64 -9.50
C VAL A 279 -19.17 13.35 -10.91
N ALA A 280 -18.26 13.04 -11.83
CA ALA A 280 -18.54 12.65 -13.21
C ALA A 280 -17.32 11.83 -13.73
N PRO A 281 -17.47 11.05 -14.81
CA PRO A 281 -16.32 10.40 -15.45
C PRO A 281 -15.27 11.41 -15.90
N ASP A 282 -14.01 11.02 -15.85
CA ASP A 282 -12.94 11.78 -16.51
C ASP A 282 -13.06 11.68 -18.02
N MET A 283 -12.55 12.68 -18.72
CA MET A 283 -12.32 12.54 -20.15
C MET A 283 -11.04 11.73 -20.37
N GLY A 284 -11.07 10.82 -21.33
CA GLY A 284 -9.95 9.93 -21.66
C GLY A 284 -10.06 8.55 -21.04
N SER A 285 -9.07 7.70 -21.31
CA SER A 285 -9.05 6.27 -20.95
C SER A 285 -8.68 5.97 -19.49
N TRP A 286 -8.39 6.99 -18.70
CA TRP A 286 -7.97 6.85 -17.30
C TRP A 286 -8.89 7.64 -16.40
N GLU A 287 -9.32 7.02 -15.32
CA GLU A 287 -9.96 7.72 -14.19
C GLU A 287 -8.88 8.14 -13.20
N GLN A 288 -8.84 9.42 -12.89
CA GLN A 288 -7.99 9.90 -11.83
C GLN A 288 -8.55 9.42 -10.48
N PRO A 289 -7.75 8.74 -9.65
CA PRO A 289 -8.23 8.36 -8.34
C PRO A 289 -8.65 9.59 -7.55
N ALA A 290 -9.73 9.49 -6.79
CA ALA A 290 -10.15 10.57 -5.90
C ALA A 290 -8.98 11.00 -4.99
N PRO A 291 -8.79 12.31 -4.75
CA PRO A 291 -7.77 12.75 -3.82
C PRO A 291 -7.99 12.08 -2.46
N PRO A 292 -6.92 11.63 -1.79
CA PRO A 292 -7.04 10.98 -0.49
C PRO A 292 -7.87 11.82 0.49
N GLN A 293 -8.84 11.18 1.14
CA GLN A 293 -9.75 11.80 2.10
C GLN A 293 -9.45 11.35 3.51
N THR A 294 -9.88 12.13 4.50
CA THR A 294 -9.87 11.73 5.90
C THR A 294 -11.30 11.44 6.35
N LEU A 295 -11.57 10.19 6.70
CA LEU A 295 -12.83 9.67 7.19
C LEU A 295 -12.78 9.60 8.72
N LEU A 296 -13.72 10.23 9.41
CA LEU A 296 -13.68 10.38 10.86
C LEU A 296 -14.52 9.29 11.56
N VAL A 297 -13.94 8.62 12.55
CA VAL A 297 -14.64 7.68 13.41
C VAL A 297 -14.61 8.20 14.84
N PRO A 298 -15.78 8.35 15.52
CA PRO A 298 -17.12 7.89 15.12
C PRO A 298 -17.99 8.94 14.41
N SER A 299 -17.43 10.07 13.96
CA SER A 299 -18.24 11.21 13.46
C SER A 299 -18.92 10.91 12.12
N ASP A 300 -18.18 10.39 11.14
CA ASP A 300 -18.70 10.05 9.82
C ASP A 300 -19.16 8.59 9.76
N TYR A 301 -18.41 7.69 10.41
CA TYR A 301 -18.68 6.25 10.46
C TYR A 301 -18.67 5.77 11.91
N THR A 302 -19.69 5.04 12.32
CA THR A 302 -19.86 4.62 13.73
C THR A 302 -18.85 3.58 14.20
N THR A 303 -18.15 2.90 13.30
CA THR A 303 -17.13 1.88 13.57
C THR A 303 -15.94 2.08 12.65
N ILE A 304 -14.76 1.56 13.04
CA ILE A 304 -13.54 1.58 12.24
C ILE A 304 -13.76 0.76 10.97
N GLN A 305 -14.38 -0.43 11.08
CA GLN A 305 -14.65 -1.29 9.93
C GLN A 305 -15.52 -0.62 8.88
N LEU A 306 -16.55 0.12 9.26
CA LEU A 306 -17.38 0.88 8.30
C LEU A 306 -16.59 2.00 7.61
N GLY A 307 -15.66 2.64 8.32
CA GLY A 307 -14.72 3.58 7.72
C GLY A 307 -13.81 2.90 6.68
N ILE A 308 -13.25 1.73 7.02
CA ILE A 308 -12.44 0.92 6.10
C ILE A 308 -13.25 0.48 4.86
N GLU A 309 -14.50 0.03 5.05
CA GLU A 309 -15.38 -0.36 3.94
C GLU A 309 -15.64 0.78 2.96
N ALA A 310 -15.81 1.99 3.47
CA ALA A 310 -16.07 3.19 2.67
C ALA A 310 -14.80 3.80 2.03
N ALA A 311 -13.63 3.60 2.63
CA ALA A 311 -12.37 4.19 2.18
C ALA A 311 -11.93 3.66 0.80
N LEU A 312 -11.22 4.49 0.06
CA LEU A 312 -10.48 4.13 -1.16
C LEU A 312 -8.97 4.09 -0.85
N ASP A 313 -8.19 3.49 -1.75
CA ASP A 313 -6.73 3.48 -1.64
C ASP A 313 -6.17 4.90 -1.47
N GLY A 314 -5.28 5.07 -0.50
CA GLY A 314 -4.70 6.35 -0.12
C GLY A 314 -5.47 7.12 0.95
N ASP A 315 -6.72 6.75 1.26
CA ASP A 315 -7.52 7.39 2.30
C ASP A 315 -6.96 7.17 3.70
N THR A 316 -7.34 8.07 4.60
CA THR A 316 -7.02 7.99 6.03
C THR A 316 -8.30 7.83 6.85
N ILE A 317 -8.36 6.81 7.71
CA ILE A 317 -9.38 6.68 8.73
C ILE A 317 -8.81 7.23 10.03
N LEU A 318 -9.30 8.38 10.49
CA LEU A 318 -8.88 9.01 11.74
C LEU A 318 -9.86 8.66 12.86
N VAL A 319 -9.35 7.96 13.87
CA VAL A 319 -10.15 7.39 14.96
C VAL A 319 -9.97 8.18 16.23
N ALA A 320 -11.05 8.74 16.76
CA ALA A 320 -11.05 9.48 18.02
C ALA A 320 -10.82 8.54 19.22
N ASP A 321 -10.48 9.15 20.38
CA ASP A 321 -10.29 8.42 21.63
C ASP A 321 -11.50 7.56 21.98
N GLY A 322 -11.28 6.33 22.37
CA GLY A 322 -12.35 5.41 22.75
C GLY A 322 -11.93 3.93 22.77
N THR A 323 -12.86 3.10 23.14
CA THR A 323 -12.74 1.64 23.02
C THR A 323 -13.72 1.15 21.97
N TYR A 324 -13.19 0.59 20.90
CA TYR A 324 -13.93 0.06 19.76
C TYR A 324 -13.93 -1.47 19.85
N VAL A 325 -15.11 -2.04 20.15
CA VAL A 325 -15.24 -3.52 20.29
C VAL A 325 -15.57 -4.08 18.92
N GLU A 326 -14.53 -4.38 18.15
CA GLU A 326 -14.67 -4.88 16.78
C GLU A 326 -13.41 -5.63 16.32
N ASN A 327 -13.54 -6.38 15.23
CA ASN A 327 -12.43 -7.00 14.53
C ASN A 327 -12.38 -6.34 13.14
N ILE A 328 -11.24 -5.76 12.77
CA ILE A 328 -11.10 -5.00 11.53
C ILE A 328 -10.30 -5.77 10.49
N ASP A 329 -10.72 -5.62 9.22
CA ASP A 329 -10.06 -6.16 8.04
C ASP A 329 -9.81 -5.03 7.05
N PHE A 330 -8.60 -4.88 6.56
CA PHE A 330 -8.22 -3.85 5.61
C PHE A 330 -8.77 -4.09 4.19
N LEU A 331 -9.28 -5.30 3.91
CA LEU A 331 -9.97 -5.67 2.68
C LEU A 331 -9.13 -5.46 1.39
N GLY A 332 -7.82 -5.62 1.46
CA GLY A 332 -6.92 -5.39 0.32
C GLY A 332 -6.64 -3.92 0.03
N LYS A 333 -7.05 -3.00 0.90
CA LYS A 333 -6.91 -1.56 0.66
C LYS A 333 -5.62 -0.99 1.25
N ASN A 334 -4.96 -0.15 0.49
CA ASN A 334 -3.77 0.60 0.88
C ASN A 334 -4.16 1.93 1.55
N ILE A 335 -4.66 1.85 2.76
CA ILE A 335 -5.19 2.96 3.56
C ILE A 335 -4.41 3.14 4.86
N ALA A 336 -4.54 4.31 5.48
CA ALA A 336 -4.01 4.59 6.80
C ALA A 336 -5.13 4.58 7.85
N VAL A 337 -5.03 3.72 8.86
CA VAL A 337 -5.91 3.73 10.04
C VAL A 337 -5.11 4.30 11.20
N LEU A 338 -5.47 5.51 11.61
CA LEU A 338 -4.72 6.31 12.58
C LEU A 338 -5.57 6.65 13.81
N SER A 339 -5.00 6.54 14.98
CA SER A 339 -5.60 7.08 16.21
C SER A 339 -5.32 8.57 16.32
N GLU A 340 -6.26 9.33 16.85
CA GLU A 340 -6.12 10.77 17.05
C GLU A 340 -5.08 11.13 18.12
N HIS A 341 -4.99 10.36 19.21
CA HIS A 341 -4.13 10.67 20.36
C HIS A 341 -3.25 9.51 20.86
N GLY A 342 -3.13 8.44 20.08
CA GLY A 342 -2.21 7.34 20.35
C GLY A 342 -2.80 6.19 21.18
N PRO A 343 -1.97 5.16 21.43
CA PRO A 343 -2.44 3.86 21.91
C PRO A 343 -2.95 3.87 23.36
N GLU A 344 -2.58 4.87 24.17
CA GLU A 344 -3.05 4.97 25.55
C GLU A 344 -4.54 5.36 25.66
N THR A 345 -5.11 5.94 24.60
CA THR A 345 -6.47 6.48 24.59
C THR A 345 -7.40 5.81 23.59
N THR A 346 -6.83 5.14 22.57
CA THR A 346 -7.63 4.52 21.50
C THR A 346 -7.36 3.01 21.46
N ILE A 347 -8.39 2.22 21.76
CA ILE A 347 -8.30 0.78 21.96
C ILE A 347 -9.20 0.07 20.95
N ILE A 348 -8.64 -0.92 20.22
CA ILE A 348 -9.42 -1.87 19.44
C ILE A 348 -9.48 -3.17 20.24
N ASP A 349 -10.66 -3.52 20.72
CA ASP A 349 -10.94 -4.71 21.53
C ASP A 349 -11.61 -5.77 20.67
N GLY A 350 -10.93 -6.89 20.43
CA GLY A 350 -11.42 -7.98 19.57
C GLY A 350 -12.55 -8.82 20.17
N GLY A 351 -12.96 -8.53 21.41
CA GLY A 351 -14.09 -9.22 22.06
C GLY A 351 -13.91 -10.73 22.20
N ASN A 352 -12.70 -11.25 22.08
CA ASN A 352 -12.37 -12.68 22.09
C ASN A 352 -13.09 -13.48 20.98
N VAL A 353 -13.15 -12.96 19.75
CA VAL A 353 -13.84 -13.59 18.63
C VAL A 353 -12.85 -14.16 17.60
N MET A 354 -11.94 -13.33 17.10
CA MET A 354 -10.94 -13.70 16.09
C MET A 354 -9.70 -12.78 16.20
N SER A 355 -8.84 -12.70 15.19
CA SER A 355 -7.79 -11.67 15.14
C SER A 355 -8.43 -10.29 15.23
N VAL A 356 -7.84 -9.39 16.01
CA VAL A 356 -8.37 -8.02 16.15
C VAL A 356 -8.19 -7.25 14.85
N VAL A 357 -7.01 -7.41 14.21
CA VAL A 357 -6.68 -6.75 12.94
C VAL A 357 -6.24 -7.78 11.92
N MET A 358 -6.80 -7.71 10.71
CA MET A 358 -6.41 -8.52 9.56
C MET A 358 -5.92 -7.63 8.41
N ILE A 359 -4.72 -7.96 7.88
CA ILE A 359 -4.07 -7.34 6.73
C ILE A 359 -3.54 -8.50 5.88
N VAL A 360 -4.39 -9.05 4.99
CA VAL A 360 -4.18 -10.41 4.47
C VAL A 360 -4.38 -10.55 2.96
N THR A 361 -4.50 -9.43 2.23
CA THR A 361 -4.86 -9.42 0.80
C THR A 361 -3.94 -8.51 -0.03
N GLN A 362 -2.61 -8.61 0.17
CA GLN A 362 -1.58 -7.86 -0.55
C GLN A 362 -1.64 -6.34 -0.34
N GLU A 363 -1.94 -5.89 0.87
CA GLU A 363 -1.84 -4.49 1.28
C GLU A 363 -0.36 -4.07 1.38
N GLU A 364 0.16 -3.37 0.37
CA GLU A 364 1.59 -3.05 0.27
C GLU A 364 1.99 -1.80 1.07
N THR A 365 1.08 -0.83 1.19
CA THR A 365 1.35 0.46 1.83
C THR A 365 0.35 0.80 2.95
N ALA A 366 -0.38 -0.19 3.45
CA ALA A 366 -1.32 0.00 4.55
C ALA A 366 -0.59 0.43 5.85
N ILE A 367 -1.22 1.29 6.62
CA ILE A 367 -0.68 1.80 7.88
C ILE A 367 -1.68 1.59 9.02
N LEU A 368 -1.20 1.04 10.13
CA LEU A 368 -1.92 1.00 11.41
C LEU A 368 -1.08 1.72 12.47
N ASP A 369 -1.57 2.82 13.03
CA ASP A 369 -0.80 3.70 13.90
C ASP A 369 -1.60 4.19 15.10
N GLY A 370 -1.07 4.04 16.28
CA GLY A 370 -1.58 4.69 17.49
C GLY A 370 -2.65 3.92 18.26
N PHE A 371 -2.68 2.60 18.23
CA PHE A 371 -3.73 1.81 18.90
C PHE A 371 -3.21 0.85 19.96
N THR A 372 -4.02 0.63 21.01
CA THR A 372 -3.95 -0.59 21.81
C THR A 372 -4.81 -1.67 21.17
N ILE A 373 -4.21 -2.85 20.91
CA ILE A 373 -4.82 -4.01 20.26
C ILE A 373 -4.95 -5.12 21.29
N THR A 374 -6.16 -5.48 21.69
CA THR A 374 -6.37 -6.40 22.82
C THR A 374 -7.56 -7.35 22.63
N ASN A 375 -7.61 -8.41 23.45
CA ASN A 375 -8.69 -9.40 23.49
C ASN A 375 -8.94 -10.11 22.14
N GLY A 376 -7.89 -10.36 21.34
CA GLY A 376 -7.98 -11.18 20.14
C GLY A 376 -7.82 -12.67 20.45
N MET A 377 -8.50 -13.55 19.67
CA MET A 377 -8.40 -15.02 19.77
C MET A 377 -7.68 -15.68 18.60
N GLY A 378 -7.29 -14.90 17.59
CA GLY A 378 -6.69 -15.39 16.35
C GLY A 378 -7.72 -15.91 15.35
N TRP A 379 -7.35 -15.81 14.07
CA TRP A 379 -8.15 -16.32 12.96
C TRP A 379 -7.89 -17.82 12.78
N VAL A 380 -8.94 -18.63 12.78
CA VAL A 380 -8.85 -20.08 12.61
C VAL A 380 -9.01 -20.43 11.13
N ASN A 381 -7.96 -20.99 10.53
CA ASN A 381 -7.99 -21.43 9.13
C ASN A 381 -8.73 -22.77 8.95
N SER A 382 -8.91 -23.19 7.69
CA SER A 382 -9.61 -24.44 7.34
C SER A 382 -8.93 -25.72 7.87
N SER A 383 -7.66 -25.64 8.30
CA SER A 383 -6.91 -26.73 8.89
C SER A 383 -6.96 -26.75 10.44
N GLY A 384 -7.72 -25.82 11.05
CA GLY A 384 -7.84 -25.69 12.51
C GLY A 384 -6.72 -24.90 13.17
N TYR A 385 -5.78 -24.31 12.41
CA TYR A 385 -4.72 -23.48 12.98
C TYR A 385 -5.24 -22.09 13.29
N SER A 386 -4.99 -21.61 14.51
CA SER A 386 -5.25 -20.24 14.91
C SER A 386 -4.01 -19.36 14.71
N VAL A 387 -4.15 -18.22 14.10
CA VAL A 387 -3.01 -17.34 13.75
C VAL A 387 -3.31 -15.88 14.07
N GLY A 388 -2.29 -15.18 14.59
CA GLY A 388 -2.34 -13.75 14.87
C GLY A 388 -3.43 -13.38 15.86
N GLY A 389 -3.23 -13.62 17.15
CA GLY A 389 -4.23 -13.26 18.19
C GLY A 389 -4.61 -11.80 18.09
N GLY A 390 -3.66 -10.90 18.17
CA GLY A 390 -3.86 -9.47 17.97
C GLY A 390 -3.91 -9.09 16.49
N ILE A 391 -2.79 -9.22 15.78
CA ILE A 391 -2.64 -8.79 14.39
C ILE A 391 -2.21 -9.96 13.51
N ASN A 392 -2.86 -10.12 12.36
CA ASN A 392 -2.57 -11.16 11.38
C ASN A 392 -2.23 -10.53 10.03
N VAL A 393 -0.95 -10.62 9.62
CA VAL A 393 -0.42 -10.09 8.34
C VAL A 393 -0.01 -11.26 7.46
N ARG A 394 -0.51 -11.36 6.21
CA ARG A 394 -0.28 -12.54 5.36
C ARG A 394 -0.23 -12.20 3.87
N HIS A 395 0.19 -13.21 3.08
CA HIS A 395 0.06 -13.26 1.62
C HIS A 395 0.67 -12.08 0.87
N GLY A 396 1.91 -11.69 1.26
CA GLY A 396 2.66 -10.64 0.59
C GLY A 396 2.30 -9.21 1.02
N SER A 397 1.42 -9.04 2.03
CA SER A 397 1.14 -7.72 2.58
C SER A 397 2.38 -7.17 3.32
N THR A 398 2.68 -5.88 3.11
CA THR A 398 3.87 -5.22 3.68
C THR A 398 3.50 -3.94 4.46
N PRO A 399 2.55 -4.01 5.40
CA PRO A 399 2.08 -2.83 6.11
C PRO A 399 3.12 -2.24 7.04
N THR A 400 2.91 -0.97 7.41
CA THR A 400 3.57 -0.34 8.54
C THR A 400 2.68 -0.44 9.77
N LEU A 401 3.18 -1.11 10.81
CA LEU A 401 2.56 -1.24 12.14
C LEU A 401 3.40 -0.42 13.09
N ARG A 402 2.89 0.71 13.57
CA ARG A 402 3.70 1.57 14.43
C ARG A 402 2.91 2.21 15.57
N ASN A 403 3.65 2.61 16.60
CA ASN A 403 3.07 3.27 17.77
C ASN A 403 1.91 2.47 18.37
N LEU A 404 2.10 1.15 18.52
CA LEU A 404 1.07 0.23 18.99
C LEU A 404 1.41 -0.35 20.37
N ILE A 405 0.36 -0.70 21.11
CA ILE A 405 0.42 -1.60 22.25
C ILE A 405 -0.39 -2.85 21.89
N VAL A 406 0.27 -3.98 21.71
CA VAL A 406 -0.38 -5.27 21.40
C VAL A 406 -0.32 -6.13 22.64
N GLU A 407 -1.44 -6.25 23.38
CA GLU A 407 -1.45 -6.89 24.69
C GLU A 407 -2.69 -7.73 24.97
N GLY A 408 -2.52 -8.78 25.77
CA GLY A 408 -3.65 -9.61 26.25
C GLY A 408 -4.35 -10.38 25.14
N ASN A 409 -3.70 -10.64 24.01
CA ASN A 409 -4.26 -11.43 22.93
C ASN A 409 -3.86 -12.90 23.07
N ILE A 410 -4.78 -13.81 22.75
CA ILE A 410 -4.58 -15.26 22.94
C ILE A 410 -4.95 -15.97 21.64
N ALA A 411 -3.97 -16.50 20.93
CA ALA A 411 -4.28 -17.40 19.81
C ALA A 411 -4.67 -18.79 20.34
N VAL A 412 -5.87 -19.27 19.97
CA VAL A 412 -6.46 -20.51 20.48
C VAL A 412 -6.85 -21.45 19.34
N GLY A 413 -6.34 -22.68 19.34
CA GLY A 413 -6.64 -23.73 18.34
C GLY A 413 -5.78 -24.95 18.56
N ASP A 414 -5.86 -25.95 17.66
CA ASP A 414 -5.03 -27.16 17.71
C ASP A 414 -3.54 -26.87 17.51
N THR A 415 -3.22 -25.78 16.83
CA THR A 415 -1.88 -25.19 16.69
C THR A 415 -2.04 -23.68 16.57
N ALA A 416 -1.63 -22.96 17.59
CA ALA A 416 -1.79 -21.50 17.69
C ALA A 416 -0.44 -20.79 17.45
N MET A 417 -0.40 -19.79 16.55
CA MET A 417 0.82 -19.08 16.18
C MET A 417 0.63 -17.57 16.27
N GLY A 418 1.60 -16.88 16.92
CA GLY A 418 1.59 -15.43 17.06
C GLY A 418 0.47 -14.92 17.95
N GLY A 419 0.64 -15.01 19.28
CA GLY A 419 -0.36 -14.49 20.22
C GLY A 419 -0.59 -13.00 20.04
N GLY A 420 0.47 -12.21 19.91
CA GLY A 420 0.40 -10.81 19.56
C GLY A 420 0.28 -10.60 18.06
N ILE A 421 1.35 -10.89 17.30
CA ILE A 421 1.44 -10.62 15.86
C ILE A 421 1.88 -11.87 15.09
N MET A 422 1.24 -12.14 13.96
CA MET A 422 1.64 -13.12 12.96
C MET A 422 1.99 -12.44 11.64
N CYS A 423 3.20 -12.69 11.12
CA CYS A 423 3.59 -12.35 9.74
C CYS A 423 3.86 -13.64 8.98
N ALA A 424 3.15 -13.92 7.88
CA ALA A 424 3.31 -15.18 7.16
C ALA A 424 3.18 -15.08 5.64
N TYR A 425 3.86 -16.01 4.95
CA TYR A 425 3.77 -16.16 3.49
C TYR A 425 4.15 -14.91 2.71
N GLY A 426 5.38 -14.40 2.95
CA GLY A 426 5.92 -13.21 2.29
C GLY A 426 5.38 -11.88 2.84
N ALA A 427 4.77 -11.89 4.02
CA ALA A 427 4.26 -10.69 4.67
C ALA A 427 5.40 -9.98 5.44
N ASP A 428 6.11 -9.08 4.77
CA ASP A 428 7.32 -8.42 5.28
C ASP A 428 6.98 -7.05 5.90
N ALA A 429 6.19 -7.06 6.97
CA ALA A 429 5.74 -5.85 7.67
C ALA A 429 6.91 -5.05 8.30
N LEU A 430 6.79 -3.70 8.29
CA LEU A 430 7.58 -2.84 9.17
C LEU A 430 6.85 -2.70 10.51
N ILE A 431 7.49 -3.14 11.61
CA ILE A 431 6.97 -3.06 12.99
C ILE A 431 7.89 -2.11 13.76
N GLU A 432 7.38 -0.92 14.06
CA GLU A 432 8.19 0.16 14.61
C GLU A 432 7.52 0.86 15.80
N ASP A 433 8.28 1.14 16.86
CA ASP A 433 7.77 1.79 18.08
C ASP A 433 6.59 1.04 18.71
N VAL A 434 6.69 -0.29 18.80
CA VAL A 434 5.60 -1.18 19.25
C VAL A 434 5.93 -1.88 20.56
N ILE A 435 4.96 -1.93 21.47
CA ILE A 435 5.03 -2.72 22.71
C ILE A 435 4.16 -3.97 22.53
N ILE A 436 4.75 -5.15 22.67
CA ILE A 436 4.09 -6.45 22.53
C ILE A 436 4.22 -7.22 23.83
N ARG A 437 3.16 -7.30 24.59
CA ARG A 437 3.24 -7.87 25.95
C ARG A 437 2.01 -8.68 26.33
N ASP A 438 2.23 -9.62 27.26
CA ASP A 438 1.15 -10.38 27.90
C ASP A 438 0.25 -11.13 26.88
N ASN A 439 0.80 -11.52 25.70
CA ASN A 439 0.10 -12.30 24.69
C ASN A 439 0.45 -13.79 24.82
N GLU A 440 -0.42 -14.67 24.32
CA GLU A 440 -0.29 -16.12 24.47
C GLU A 440 -0.59 -16.89 23.17
N ALA A 441 0.23 -17.89 22.85
CA ALA A 441 0.02 -18.83 21.73
C ALA A 441 0.71 -20.18 22.04
N ASP A 442 0.65 -21.14 21.09
CA ASP A 442 1.51 -22.32 21.16
C ASP A 442 2.92 -22.01 20.70
N TYR A 443 3.04 -21.25 19.61
CA TYR A 443 4.31 -20.81 19.02
C TYR A 443 4.33 -19.29 18.91
N GLY A 444 5.41 -18.67 19.37
CA GLY A 444 5.54 -17.21 19.34
C GLY A 444 4.46 -16.51 20.15
N GLY A 445 4.58 -16.50 21.47
CA GLY A 445 3.61 -15.80 22.33
C GLY A 445 3.48 -14.33 21.94
N GLY A 446 4.60 -13.65 21.66
CA GLY A 446 4.62 -12.29 21.12
C GLY A 446 4.44 -12.24 19.60
N ILE A 447 5.49 -12.62 18.85
CA ILE A 447 5.53 -12.53 17.37
C ILE A 447 5.92 -13.87 16.75
N VAL A 448 5.30 -14.19 15.60
CA VAL A 448 5.78 -15.22 14.68
C VAL A 448 6.03 -14.59 13.30
N ALA A 449 7.21 -14.83 12.72
CA ALA A 449 7.50 -14.66 11.31
C ALA A 449 7.66 -16.05 10.67
N TYR A 450 6.71 -16.44 9.84
CA TYR A 450 6.65 -17.72 9.15
C TYR A 450 6.77 -17.54 7.65
N GLU A 451 7.87 -17.99 7.04
CA GLU A 451 8.14 -17.77 5.61
C GLU A 451 7.96 -16.28 5.22
N SER A 452 8.41 -15.38 6.10
CA SER A 452 8.36 -13.93 5.91
C SER A 452 9.50 -13.26 6.68
N SER A 453 9.85 -12.03 6.29
CA SER A 453 11.06 -11.35 6.77
C SER A 453 10.75 -9.93 7.25
N PRO A 454 9.93 -9.77 8.29
CA PRO A 454 9.58 -8.44 8.81
C PRO A 454 10.81 -7.69 9.32
N THR A 455 10.71 -6.36 9.30
CA THR A 455 11.66 -5.48 9.97
C THR A 455 11.07 -5.01 11.29
N LEU A 456 11.78 -5.25 12.39
CA LEU A 456 11.42 -4.79 13.72
C LEU A 456 12.39 -3.69 14.14
N ARG A 457 11.88 -2.51 14.52
CA ARG A 457 12.67 -1.38 15.01
C ARG A 457 12.06 -0.78 16.27
N ARG A 458 12.88 -0.54 17.30
CA ARG A 458 12.44 0.04 18.56
C ARG A 458 11.21 -0.67 19.15
N VAL A 459 11.26 -2.00 19.16
CA VAL A 459 10.15 -2.85 19.63
C VAL A 459 10.48 -3.43 21.01
N LYS A 460 9.48 -3.45 21.90
CA LYS A 460 9.56 -4.05 23.20
C LYS A 460 8.67 -5.29 23.27
N ILE A 461 9.28 -6.47 23.46
CA ILE A 461 8.58 -7.77 23.50
C ILE A 461 8.75 -8.37 24.90
N SER A 462 7.69 -8.36 25.71
CA SER A 462 7.83 -8.76 27.12
C SER A 462 6.63 -9.54 27.64
N ARG A 463 6.90 -10.47 28.60
CA ARG A 463 5.90 -11.24 29.34
C ARG A 463 4.94 -12.05 28.46
N ASN A 464 5.32 -12.32 27.19
CA ASN A 464 4.52 -13.17 26.33
C ASN A 464 4.75 -14.66 26.67
N LEU A 465 3.73 -15.48 26.48
CA LEU A 465 3.74 -16.90 26.80
C LEU A 465 3.58 -17.77 25.55
N ALA A 466 4.55 -18.64 25.29
CA ALA A 466 4.36 -19.74 24.34
C ALA A 466 4.12 -21.05 25.10
N ARG A 467 3.04 -21.75 24.75
CA ARG A 467 2.76 -23.09 25.33
C ARG A 467 3.70 -24.17 24.79
N THR A 468 4.44 -23.87 23.73
CA THR A 468 5.51 -24.71 23.19
C THR A 468 6.80 -23.92 23.07
N THR A 469 7.02 -23.13 22.02
CA THR A 469 8.32 -22.54 21.69
C THR A 469 8.25 -21.06 21.35
N GLY A 470 9.35 -20.33 21.60
CA GLY A 470 9.50 -18.93 21.23
C GLY A 470 8.56 -18.00 21.99
N GLY A 471 8.79 -17.85 23.30
CA GLY A 471 7.91 -17.01 24.15
C GLY A 471 7.76 -15.60 23.63
N GLY A 472 8.87 -14.94 23.27
CA GLY A 472 8.86 -13.60 22.67
C GLY A 472 8.71 -13.59 21.16
N LEU A 473 9.73 -14.10 20.45
CA LEU A 473 9.87 -14.01 19.01
C LEU A 473 10.18 -15.38 18.39
N THR A 474 9.45 -15.78 17.38
CA THR A 474 9.70 -16.99 16.58
C THR A 474 9.99 -16.61 15.13
N LEU A 475 11.13 -17.01 14.61
CA LEU A 475 11.61 -16.78 13.25
C LEU A 475 11.73 -18.15 12.53
N TRP A 476 10.75 -18.45 11.70
CA TRP A 476 10.62 -19.74 11.01
C TRP A 476 10.79 -19.54 9.49
N THR A 477 11.91 -19.97 8.95
CA THR A 477 12.31 -19.70 7.55
C THR A 477 12.28 -18.18 7.23
N SER A 478 12.87 -17.40 8.16
CA SER A 478 12.77 -15.93 8.16
C SER A 478 14.15 -15.29 8.07
N ASN A 479 14.28 -14.23 7.27
CA ASN A 479 15.46 -13.36 7.23
C ASN A 479 15.18 -12.00 7.89
N ALA A 480 14.39 -11.99 8.95
CA ALA A 480 14.00 -10.77 9.65
C ALA A 480 15.20 -9.90 10.06
N LEU A 481 15.01 -8.58 9.94
CA LEU A 481 15.92 -7.59 10.50
C LEU A 481 15.34 -7.10 11.83
N VAL A 482 16.09 -7.29 12.92
CA VAL A 482 15.67 -6.92 14.27
C VAL A 482 16.66 -5.91 14.83
N GLU A 483 16.26 -4.65 14.94
CA GLU A 483 17.11 -3.53 15.33
C GLU A 483 16.56 -2.79 16.54
N GLN A 484 17.39 -2.54 17.54
CA GLN A 484 17.02 -1.80 18.76
C GLN A 484 15.79 -2.41 19.45
N VAL A 485 15.79 -3.73 19.67
CA VAL A 485 14.65 -4.46 20.23
C VAL A 485 14.99 -5.04 21.60
N ALA A 486 14.09 -4.83 22.58
CA ALA A 486 14.20 -5.42 23.90
C ALA A 486 13.24 -6.61 24.05
N ILE A 487 13.79 -7.80 24.33
CA ILE A 487 13.06 -9.08 24.44
C ILE A 487 13.30 -9.64 25.86
N PHE A 488 12.35 -9.45 26.76
CA PHE A 488 12.59 -9.80 28.16
C PHE A 488 11.37 -10.35 28.89
N LYS A 489 11.63 -11.16 29.91
CA LYS A 489 10.60 -11.81 30.75
C LYS A 489 9.55 -12.59 29.95
N ASN A 490 9.87 -13.00 28.72
CA ASN A 490 9.03 -13.90 27.95
C ASN A 490 9.24 -15.33 28.41
N ARG A 491 8.23 -16.15 28.20
CA ARG A 491 8.20 -17.51 28.75
C ARG A 491 7.76 -18.51 27.68
N ALA A 492 8.46 -19.64 27.62
CA ALA A 492 8.01 -20.82 26.87
C ALA A 492 7.94 -22.05 27.78
N ILE A 493 7.13 -23.03 27.39
CA ILE A 493 7.14 -24.33 28.08
C ILE A 493 8.34 -25.14 27.66
N SER A 494 8.68 -25.15 26.36
CA SER A 494 9.87 -25.81 25.84
C SER A 494 10.54 -24.96 24.74
N MET A 495 11.79 -25.28 24.43
CA MET A 495 12.67 -24.56 23.50
C MET A 495 12.82 -23.09 23.74
N ALA A 496 13.04 -22.11 23.21
CA ALA A 496 13.45 -20.74 23.54
C ALA A 496 12.37 -19.90 24.24
N GLY A 497 12.72 -19.35 25.38
CA GLY A 497 11.88 -18.39 26.12
C GLY A 497 11.82 -17.03 25.43
N GLY A 498 12.96 -16.51 24.96
CA GLY A 498 13.09 -15.24 24.25
C GLY A 498 12.89 -15.36 22.74
N VAL A 499 13.88 -15.88 22.02
CA VAL A 499 13.93 -15.95 20.57
C VAL A 499 14.15 -17.38 20.08
N TRP A 500 13.31 -17.86 19.14
CA TRP A 500 13.51 -19.14 18.49
C TRP A 500 13.71 -18.96 16.98
N VAL A 501 14.86 -19.45 16.46
CA VAL A 501 15.21 -19.41 15.03
C VAL A 501 15.22 -20.84 14.47
N HIS A 502 14.40 -21.07 13.43
CA HIS A 502 14.13 -22.42 12.92
C HIS A 502 14.04 -22.48 11.39
N LEU A 503 14.38 -23.67 10.83
CA LEU A 503 14.27 -24.02 9.40
C LEU A 503 14.96 -23.05 8.44
N GLY A 504 16.28 -22.88 8.60
CA GLY A 504 17.15 -22.29 7.56
C GLY A 504 17.01 -20.79 7.34
N GLY A 505 16.37 -20.05 8.23
CA GLY A 505 16.35 -18.58 8.18
C GLY A 505 17.74 -17.98 8.46
N ASN A 506 17.98 -16.76 7.94
CA ASN A 506 19.22 -15.99 8.16
C ASN A 506 18.91 -14.62 8.78
N PRO A 507 18.24 -14.56 9.95
CA PRO A 507 17.91 -13.29 10.57
C PRO A 507 19.17 -12.58 11.09
N THR A 508 19.04 -11.24 11.19
CA THR A 508 20.04 -10.38 11.82
C THR A 508 19.42 -9.69 13.03
N LEU A 509 20.06 -9.87 14.18
CA LEU A 509 19.74 -9.15 15.41
C LEU A 509 20.85 -8.15 15.69
N ASN A 510 20.55 -6.86 15.60
CA ASN A 510 21.50 -5.77 15.82
C ASN A 510 21.00 -4.83 16.92
N ARG A 511 21.83 -4.56 17.92
CA ARG A 511 21.43 -3.76 19.08
C ARG A 511 20.19 -4.32 19.79
N VAL A 512 20.20 -5.62 20.08
CA VAL A 512 19.08 -6.31 20.75
C VAL A 512 19.48 -6.68 22.17
N THR A 513 18.56 -6.48 23.13
CA THR A 513 18.69 -7.00 24.48
C THR A 513 17.77 -8.20 24.64
N VAL A 514 18.32 -9.39 24.94
CA VAL A 514 17.56 -10.60 25.25
C VAL A 514 17.85 -10.96 26.70
N ALA A 515 16.92 -10.64 27.62
CA ALA A 515 17.21 -10.76 29.04
C ALA A 515 16.02 -11.33 29.85
N ASP A 516 16.30 -12.01 30.97
CA ASP A 516 15.29 -12.54 31.89
C ASP A 516 14.21 -13.44 31.26
N ASN A 517 14.45 -13.98 30.06
CA ASN A 517 13.52 -14.91 29.46
C ASN A 517 13.69 -16.32 30.07
N ASN A 518 12.61 -17.10 30.11
CA ASN A 518 12.58 -18.34 30.85
C ASN A 518 11.84 -19.46 30.13
N ILE A 519 12.36 -20.70 30.27
CA ILE A 519 11.60 -21.92 29.95
C ILE A 519 11.29 -22.72 31.20
N THR A 520 10.14 -23.43 31.13
CA THR A 520 9.56 -24.11 32.31
C THR A 520 9.50 -25.62 32.19
N ASN A 521 9.97 -26.22 31.10
CA ASN A 521 9.98 -27.68 30.92
C ASN A 521 10.78 -28.41 32.02
N LEU A 522 10.28 -29.57 32.42
CA LEU A 522 10.88 -30.37 33.47
C LEU A 522 11.92 -31.40 33.00
N LEU A 523 11.96 -31.71 31.73
CA LEU A 523 12.61 -32.92 31.22
C LEU A 523 13.92 -32.66 30.42
N TRP A 524 14.16 -31.45 29.89
CA TRP A 524 15.28 -31.15 28.99
C TRP A 524 15.93 -29.83 29.39
N PHE A 525 17.23 -29.69 29.11
CA PHE A 525 17.94 -28.40 29.18
C PHE A 525 17.71 -27.67 27.87
N GLU A 526 17.04 -26.54 27.88
CA GLU A 526 16.64 -25.77 26.70
C GLU A 526 16.83 -24.27 26.97
N ALA A 527 17.12 -23.46 25.93
CA ALA A 527 17.50 -22.06 26.10
C ALA A 527 16.40 -21.19 26.70
N GLY A 528 16.70 -20.52 27.79
CA GLY A 528 15.85 -19.41 28.28
C GLY A 528 15.84 -18.25 27.28
N GLY A 529 17.01 -17.90 26.71
CA GLY A 529 17.20 -16.78 25.79
C GLY A 529 16.94 -17.13 24.32
N ILE A 530 17.99 -17.58 23.61
CA ILE A 530 17.97 -17.81 22.15
C ILE A 530 18.16 -19.30 21.83
N GLY A 531 17.23 -19.86 21.07
CA GLY A 531 17.30 -21.23 20.57
C GLY A 531 17.47 -21.28 19.05
N LEU A 532 18.38 -22.15 18.55
CA LEU A 532 18.62 -22.36 17.12
C LEU A 532 18.40 -23.82 16.74
N SER A 533 17.74 -24.08 15.61
CA SER A 533 17.53 -25.46 15.14
C SER A 533 17.35 -25.54 13.62
N SER A 534 17.55 -26.76 13.09
CA SER A 534 17.17 -27.12 11.72
C SER A 534 17.79 -26.25 10.62
N GLY A 535 19.09 -25.95 10.73
CA GLY A 535 19.82 -25.18 9.72
C GLY A 535 19.66 -23.66 9.85
N ALA A 536 19.24 -23.16 11.00
CA ALA A 536 19.18 -21.72 11.30
C ALA A 536 20.59 -21.09 11.20
N ASN A 537 20.67 -19.86 10.68
CA ASN A 537 21.92 -19.10 10.56
C ASN A 537 21.72 -17.67 11.09
N LEU A 538 21.96 -17.48 12.38
CA LEU A 538 21.75 -16.21 13.08
C LEU A 538 23.01 -15.35 13.12
N THR A 539 22.87 -14.07 12.79
CA THR A 539 23.89 -13.04 13.08
C THR A 539 23.41 -12.18 14.26
N LEU A 540 24.23 -12.09 15.30
CA LEU A 540 24.01 -11.27 16.47
C LEU A 540 25.14 -10.22 16.58
N SER A 541 24.80 -8.94 16.56
CA SER A 541 25.78 -7.87 16.63
C SER A 541 25.31 -6.76 17.58
N ASN A 542 26.27 -6.10 18.24
CA ASN A 542 26.00 -5.00 19.16
C ASN A 542 24.92 -5.29 20.20
N SER A 543 24.81 -6.53 20.66
CA SER A 543 23.65 -7.03 21.40
C SER A 543 24.04 -7.54 22.78
N ILE A 544 23.05 -7.65 23.68
CA ILE A 544 23.21 -8.17 25.02
C ILE A 544 22.33 -9.39 25.21
N VAL A 545 22.91 -10.52 25.68
CA VAL A 545 22.16 -11.74 26.04
C VAL A 545 22.51 -12.13 27.48
N TRP A 546 21.60 -11.89 28.41
CA TRP A 546 21.91 -11.91 29.84
C TRP A 546 20.76 -12.42 30.72
N ASP A 547 21.07 -13.11 31.81
CA ASP A 547 20.10 -13.60 32.82
C ASP A 547 18.95 -14.46 32.29
N ASN A 548 19.09 -15.05 31.10
CA ASN A 548 18.07 -15.96 30.58
C ASN A 548 18.19 -17.32 31.25
N THR A 549 17.07 -17.94 31.65
CA THR A 549 17.11 -19.08 32.56
C THR A 549 16.29 -20.26 32.09
N HIS A 550 16.75 -21.45 32.48
CA HIS A 550 15.92 -22.65 32.53
C HIS A 550 15.32 -22.79 33.94
N ARG A 551 13.98 -22.75 34.01
CA ARG A 551 13.20 -22.87 35.28
C ARG A 551 13.50 -21.77 36.31
N GLY A 552 13.99 -20.62 35.87
CA GLY A 552 14.35 -19.50 36.74
C GLY A 552 15.53 -19.80 37.70
N ILE A 553 16.35 -20.82 37.43
CA ILE A 553 17.41 -21.27 38.33
C ILE A 553 18.77 -21.40 37.63
N THR A 554 18.79 -21.96 36.43
CA THR A 554 20.03 -22.27 35.72
C THR A 554 20.19 -21.29 34.55
N PRO A 555 21.28 -20.52 34.51
CA PRO A 555 21.58 -19.69 33.30
C PRO A 555 21.62 -20.56 32.06
N ASN A 556 20.88 -20.19 31.04
CA ASN A 556 20.91 -20.82 29.73
C ASN A 556 20.54 -19.84 28.66
N ASN A 557 21.51 -19.07 28.21
CA ASN A 557 21.31 -17.94 27.32
C ASN A 557 21.12 -18.34 25.86
N ILE A 558 21.97 -19.25 25.35
CA ILE A 558 21.96 -19.65 23.93
C ILE A 558 22.17 -21.16 23.80
N GLU A 559 21.29 -21.83 23.04
CA GLU A 559 21.37 -23.27 22.82
C GLU A 559 20.99 -23.69 21.39
N PHE A 560 21.73 -24.66 20.85
CA PHE A 560 21.42 -25.30 19.58
C PHE A 560 20.67 -26.61 19.84
N TYR A 561 19.53 -26.78 19.21
CA TYR A 561 18.76 -28.02 19.35
C TYR A 561 19.20 -29.09 18.37
N SER A 562 19.17 -30.34 18.80
CA SER A 562 19.48 -31.48 17.96
C SER A 562 18.46 -31.59 16.82
N SER A 563 18.93 -31.53 15.59
CA SER A 563 18.13 -31.67 14.38
C SER A 563 18.93 -32.34 13.26
N SER A 564 18.29 -32.64 12.14
CA SER A 564 18.95 -33.24 10.98
C SER A 564 19.87 -32.26 10.21
N SER A 565 19.72 -30.96 10.45
CA SER A 565 20.48 -29.90 9.75
C SER A 565 21.28 -29.06 10.74
N HIS A 566 22.57 -28.84 10.41
CA HIS A 566 23.51 -28.08 11.22
C HIS A 566 23.18 -26.58 11.20
N SER A 567 23.20 -25.92 12.36
CA SER A 567 22.91 -24.50 12.51
C SER A 567 24.17 -23.66 12.77
N TYR A 568 24.09 -22.35 12.51
CA TYR A 568 25.22 -21.44 12.60
C TYR A 568 24.85 -20.19 13.42
N LEU A 569 25.79 -19.68 14.19
CA LEU A 569 25.65 -18.45 14.96
C LEU A 569 26.93 -17.63 14.83
N THR A 570 26.79 -16.40 14.36
CA THR A 570 27.88 -15.43 14.34
C THR A 570 27.59 -14.35 15.39
N ILE A 571 28.57 -14.06 16.27
CA ILE A 571 28.44 -13.07 17.33
C ILE A 571 29.60 -12.08 17.20
N ILE A 572 29.29 -10.78 17.13
CA ILE A 572 30.24 -9.68 16.95
C ILE A 572 29.85 -8.51 17.86
N ASN A 573 30.84 -7.89 18.53
CA ASN A 573 30.64 -6.69 19.33
C ASN A 573 29.45 -6.80 20.31
N SER A 574 29.32 -7.94 20.99
CA SER A 574 28.14 -8.23 21.82
C SER A 574 28.54 -8.70 23.21
N ASP A 575 27.66 -8.51 24.19
CA ASP A 575 27.83 -8.96 25.54
C ASP A 575 26.98 -10.21 25.81
N ILE A 576 27.67 -11.33 26.10
CA ILE A 576 27.03 -12.63 26.27
C ILE A 576 27.42 -13.23 27.62
N GLU A 577 26.48 -13.39 28.51
CA GLU A 577 26.71 -14.04 29.80
C GLU A 577 27.29 -15.47 29.62
N GLY A 578 28.41 -15.74 30.27
CA GLY A 578 29.12 -17.01 30.17
C GLY A 578 30.01 -17.13 28.93
N GLY A 579 30.00 -16.16 28.03
CA GLY A 579 30.82 -16.13 26.82
C GLY A 579 30.57 -17.28 25.87
N GLU A 580 31.53 -17.55 24.96
CA GLU A 580 31.46 -18.66 24.01
C GLU A 580 31.31 -20.02 24.71
N ALA A 581 31.96 -20.18 25.87
CA ALA A 581 31.90 -21.43 26.64
C ALA A 581 30.53 -21.70 27.29
N GLY A 582 29.70 -20.68 27.46
CA GLY A 582 28.33 -20.80 27.96
C GLY A 582 27.30 -21.17 26.89
N ILE A 583 27.70 -21.22 25.61
CA ILE A 583 26.79 -21.58 24.51
C ILE A 583 26.77 -23.11 24.33
N SER A 584 25.58 -23.70 24.45
CA SER A 584 25.38 -25.12 24.26
C SER A 584 25.17 -25.48 22.79
N THR A 585 26.17 -26.04 22.12
CA THR A 585 26.05 -26.42 20.70
C THR A 585 25.40 -27.79 20.46
N ASN A 586 25.34 -28.66 21.46
CA ASN A 586 24.78 -30.01 21.40
C ASN A 586 25.28 -30.84 20.21
N ASN A 587 26.50 -30.59 19.76
CA ASN A 587 27.14 -31.15 18.53
C ASN A 587 26.33 -30.90 17.25
N ASN A 588 25.43 -29.91 17.22
CA ASN A 588 24.58 -29.57 16.09
C ASN A 588 24.71 -28.12 15.62
N GLY A 589 25.71 -27.42 16.12
CA GLY A 589 25.90 -25.98 15.78
C GLY A 589 27.38 -25.60 15.70
N THR A 590 27.63 -24.54 14.91
CA THR A 590 28.92 -23.86 14.87
C THR A 590 28.73 -22.42 15.33
N VAL A 591 29.57 -22.01 16.29
CA VAL A 591 29.67 -20.63 16.75
C VAL A 591 30.86 -19.96 16.11
N THR A 592 30.66 -18.83 15.47
CA THR A 592 31.69 -17.91 15.04
C THR A 592 31.78 -16.77 16.05
N TRP A 593 32.72 -16.89 16.99
CA TRP A 593 32.97 -15.86 17.99
C TRP A 593 33.87 -14.77 17.42
N GLY A 594 33.26 -13.69 16.94
CA GLY A 594 33.94 -12.55 16.30
C GLY A 594 34.67 -11.64 17.28
N THR A 595 35.13 -10.50 16.80
CA THR A 595 35.82 -9.49 17.61
C THR A 595 34.86 -8.62 18.42
N GLY A 596 35.38 -7.98 19.48
CA GLY A 596 34.63 -7.01 20.26
C GLY A 596 33.60 -7.59 21.23
N ASN A 597 33.48 -8.90 21.34
CA ASN A 597 32.58 -9.54 22.30
C ASN A 597 33.13 -9.44 23.73
N ILE A 598 32.26 -9.17 24.69
CA ILE A 598 32.55 -9.11 26.12
C ILE A 598 31.66 -10.07 26.92
N VAL A 599 31.94 -10.20 28.21
CA VAL A 599 31.26 -11.14 29.13
C VAL A 599 31.04 -10.51 30.51
N ASP A 600 30.98 -9.19 30.56
CA ASP A 600 30.89 -8.43 31.78
C ASP A 600 29.42 -8.07 32.10
N ASP A 601 29.10 -7.93 33.40
CA ASP A 601 27.74 -7.52 33.83
C ASP A 601 27.32 -6.23 33.10
N PRO A 602 26.22 -6.23 32.30
CA PRO A 602 25.76 -5.08 31.55
C PRO A 602 25.30 -3.92 32.41
N LEU A 603 25.12 -4.12 33.73
CA LEU A 603 24.67 -3.10 34.68
C LEU A 603 23.35 -2.44 34.21
N PHE A 604 22.29 -3.21 34.08
CA PHE A 604 20.96 -2.68 33.83
C PHE A 604 20.46 -1.78 34.97
N VAL A 605 19.68 -0.76 34.67
CA VAL A 605 19.20 0.24 35.65
C VAL A 605 18.31 -0.41 36.72
N ASP A 606 17.23 -1.06 36.34
CA ASP A 606 16.31 -1.75 37.24
C ASP A 606 15.44 -2.80 36.49
N PRO A 607 15.97 -4.01 36.28
CA PRO A 607 15.23 -5.10 35.63
C PRO A 607 13.92 -5.47 36.32
N ASP A 608 13.79 -5.26 37.63
CA ASP A 608 12.59 -5.61 38.39
C ASP A 608 11.36 -4.79 37.93
N VAL A 609 11.57 -3.56 37.45
CA VAL A 609 10.53 -2.69 36.90
C VAL A 609 10.60 -2.55 35.38
N ASP A 610 11.18 -3.55 34.70
CA ASP A 610 11.32 -3.61 33.24
C ASP A 610 12.23 -2.52 32.63
N ASP A 611 13.16 -1.97 33.41
CA ASP A 611 14.13 -0.99 32.95
C ASP A 611 15.49 -1.65 32.65
N TYR A 612 15.68 -2.05 31.39
CA TYR A 612 16.91 -2.64 30.86
C TYR A 612 17.85 -1.60 30.21
N ASN A 613 17.67 -0.32 30.52
CA ASN A 613 18.65 0.69 30.16
C ASN A 613 19.97 0.46 30.90
N LEU A 614 21.07 0.91 30.30
CA LEU A 614 22.41 0.76 30.88
C LEU A 614 22.69 1.86 31.91
N GLN A 615 23.20 1.46 33.06
CA GLN A 615 23.68 2.42 34.05
C GLN A 615 24.95 3.13 33.55
N LEU A 616 25.20 4.34 34.05
CA LEU A 616 26.44 5.03 33.78
C LEU A 616 27.63 4.19 34.30
N GLY A 617 28.57 3.89 33.40
CA GLY A 617 29.72 3.00 33.70
C GLY A 617 29.53 1.55 33.28
N SER A 618 28.41 1.20 32.66
CA SER A 618 28.24 -0.09 32.03
C SER A 618 29.34 -0.36 31.00
N PRO A 619 29.89 -1.60 30.95
CA PRO A 619 30.87 -2.00 29.96
C PRO A 619 30.31 -2.04 28.53
N CYS A 620 29.00 -2.02 28.37
CA CYS A 620 28.29 -2.05 27.11
C CYS A 620 28.14 -0.68 26.46
N ILE A 621 28.44 0.43 27.19
CA ILE A 621 28.34 1.79 26.65
C ILE A 621 29.53 2.12 25.74
N GLY A 622 29.25 2.48 24.48
CA GLY A 622 30.25 2.88 23.49
C GLY A 622 31.23 1.78 23.06
N THR A 623 30.90 0.51 23.32
CA THR A 623 31.78 -0.63 23.03
C THR A 623 31.32 -1.51 21.86
N GLY A 624 30.16 -1.18 21.28
CA GLY A 624 29.70 -1.76 20.03
C GLY A 624 30.47 -1.26 18.80
N GLU A 625 30.11 -1.72 17.62
CA GLU A 625 30.71 -1.30 16.36
C GLU A 625 30.50 0.21 16.15
N ASP A 626 31.53 0.90 15.68
CA ASP A 626 31.52 2.35 15.48
C ASP A 626 31.21 3.18 16.77
N GLY A 627 31.39 2.57 17.94
CA GLY A 627 31.20 3.25 19.24
C GLY A 627 29.76 3.38 19.68
N VAL A 628 28.85 2.60 19.14
CA VAL A 628 27.46 2.52 19.63
C VAL A 628 27.40 1.72 20.95
N ASP A 629 26.33 1.92 21.70
CA ASP A 629 26.04 1.08 22.86
C ASP A 629 25.56 -0.32 22.41
N MET A 630 25.98 -1.35 23.15
CA MET A 630 25.41 -2.69 22.97
C MET A 630 23.98 -2.75 23.56
N GLY A 631 23.13 -3.59 22.99
CA GLY A 631 21.77 -3.75 23.43
C GLY A 631 20.78 -2.75 22.82
N ALA A 632 19.53 -2.82 23.23
CA ALA A 632 18.41 -2.08 22.65
C ALA A 632 18.52 -0.54 22.82
N GLY A 633 19.27 -0.08 23.82
CA GLY A 633 19.47 1.35 24.11
C GLY A 633 18.24 2.06 24.69
N ALA A 634 18.44 3.29 25.17
CA ALA A 634 17.36 4.11 25.74
C ALA A 634 16.31 4.55 24.70
N GLU A 635 16.68 4.57 23.42
CA GLU A 635 15.81 4.98 22.32
C GLU A 635 14.69 3.97 21.99
N CYS A 636 14.76 2.77 22.54
CA CYS A 636 13.71 1.75 22.37
C CYS A 636 12.39 2.10 23.07
N MET A 637 12.21 3.30 23.58
CA MET A 637 11.11 3.62 24.49
C MET A 637 10.53 5.04 24.35
N ILE A 638 10.79 5.74 23.27
CA ILE A 638 10.13 7.03 23.04
C ILE A 638 9.10 6.82 21.95
N VAL A 639 7.82 6.85 22.34
CA VAL A 639 6.72 7.00 21.41
C VAL A 639 6.76 8.44 20.92
N ASP A 640 7.59 8.72 19.90
CA ASP A 640 7.56 9.98 19.18
C ASP A 640 6.93 9.72 17.81
N ILE A 641 5.83 10.41 17.55
CA ILE A 641 5.14 10.38 16.25
C ILE A 641 6.11 10.88 15.19
N ASP A 642 6.33 10.07 14.13
CA ASP A 642 7.16 10.46 12.99
C ASP A 642 6.65 11.77 12.37
N PRO A 643 7.51 12.82 12.27
CA PRO A 643 7.11 14.12 11.73
C PRO A 643 6.68 14.09 10.25
N GLU A 644 7.00 13.04 9.48
CA GLU A 644 6.69 13.00 8.04
C GLU A 644 5.25 12.56 7.71
N LEU A 645 4.50 11.99 8.68
CA LEU A 645 3.10 11.60 8.47
C LEU A 645 2.12 12.31 9.41
N ALA A 646 2.61 13.19 10.28
CA ALA A 646 1.73 14.12 10.96
C ALA A 646 1.12 15.04 9.91
N ILE A 647 -0.19 15.00 9.74
CA ILE A 647 -0.91 16.11 9.10
C ILE A 647 -0.49 17.34 9.90
N VAL A 648 0.43 18.15 9.33
CA VAL A 648 0.89 19.36 10.02
C VAL A 648 -0.35 20.24 10.20
N PRO A 649 -0.79 20.51 11.44
CA PRO A 649 -1.99 21.28 11.67
C PRO A 649 -1.91 22.60 10.93
N GLN A 650 -2.96 22.97 10.23
CA GLN A 650 -3.00 24.25 9.49
C GLN A 650 -3.02 25.47 10.41
N GLN A 651 -3.31 25.27 11.70
CA GLN A 651 -3.48 26.32 12.68
C GLN A 651 -2.86 25.92 14.04
N PHE A 652 -2.43 26.93 14.80
CA PHE A 652 -2.05 26.77 16.19
C PHE A 652 -3.30 26.55 17.05
N GLU A 653 -3.31 25.51 17.89
CA GLU A 653 -4.41 25.23 18.82
C GLU A 653 -3.88 24.67 20.15
N LEU A 654 -4.48 25.14 21.26
CA LEU A 654 -4.23 24.63 22.60
C LEU A 654 -5.51 24.00 23.14
N TYR A 655 -5.51 22.68 23.38
CA TYR A 655 -6.68 21.96 23.83
C TYR A 655 -6.94 22.09 25.33
N GLN A 656 -8.16 21.77 25.74
CA GLN A 656 -8.52 21.66 27.14
C GLN A 656 -7.81 20.44 27.73
N ASN A 657 -7.11 20.64 28.87
CA ASN A 657 -6.45 19.53 29.56
C ASN A 657 -7.44 18.43 29.99
N TYR A 658 -7.02 17.19 29.95
CA TYR A 658 -7.82 16.05 30.37
C TYR A 658 -6.99 15.11 31.29
N PRO A 659 -7.60 14.62 32.38
CA PRO A 659 -8.91 15.00 32.92
C PRO A 659 -8.97 16.44 33.44
N ASN A 660 -10.15 17.06 33.44
CA ASN A 660 -10.42 18.35 34.07
C ASN A 660 -11.84 18.37 34.66
N PRO A 661 -12.04 18.39 35.98
CA PRO A 661 -11.03 18.49 37.05
C PRO A 661 -10.09 17.25 37.14
N PHE A 662 -8.89 17.43 37.69
CA PHE A 662 -7.91 16.35 37.83
C PHE A 662 -7.28 16.22 39.24
N ASN A 663 -6.66 15.05 39.52
CA ASN A 663 -5.94 14.74 40.78
C ASN A 663 -4.95 13.57 40.58
N PRO A 664 -3.66 13.69 40.78
CA PRO A 664 -2.87 14.92 40.79
C PRO A 664 -2.25 15.23 39.41
N SER A 665 -2.58 14.48 38.36
CA SER A 665 -1.99 14.64 37.04
C SER A 665 -3.04 14.90 35.97
N THR A 666 -2.64 15.60 34.91
CA THR A 666 -3.44 15.89 33.72
C THR A 666 -2.56 15.96 32.50
N THR A 667 -3.14 15.79 31.33
CA THR A 667 -2.45 15.91 30.03
C THR A 667 -2.94 17.19 29.33
N ILE A 668 -2.01 17.94 28.76
CA ILE A 668 -2.26 19.14 27.96
C ILE A 668 -1.81 18.83 26.53
N ASN A 669 -2.75 18.85 25.60
CA ASN A 669 -2.48 18.65 24.17
C ASN A 669 -2.47 19.99 23.45
N PHE A 670 -1.67 20.10 22.38
CA PHE A 670 -1.61 21.30 21.55
C PHE A 670 -1.10 20.97 20.15
N GLU A 671 -1.40 21.85 19.20
CA GLU A 671 -1.03 21.72 17.80
C GLU A 671 -0.20 22.91 17.33
N LEU A 672 0.84 22.62 16.51
CA LEU A 672 1.74 23.62 15.95
C LEU A 672 1.72 23.53 14.41
N PRO A 673 1.44 24.64 13.71
CA PRO A 673 1.43 24.67 12.24
C PRO A 673 2.81 24.66 11.59
N GLY A 674 3.88 24.59 12.37
CA GLY A 674 5.27 24.56 11.93
C GLY A 674 6.25 24.55 13.08
N ALA A 675 7.53 24.42 12.79
CA ALA A 675 8.58 24.48 13.80
C ALA A 675 8.70 25.89 14.40
N GLY A 676 8.91 25.97 15.73
CA GLY A 676 9.08 27.24 16.42
C GLY A 676 9.36 27.10 17.91
N TRP A 677 9.48 28.24 18.59
CA TRP A 677 9.71 28.29 20.04
C TRP A 677 8.40 28.24 20.80
N VAL A 678 8.28 27.32 21.74
CA VAL A 678 7.07 27.10 22.56
C VAL A 678 7.38 27.40 24.00
N THR A 679 6.52 28.23 24.63
CA THR A 679 6.50 28.41 26.08
C THR A 679 5.12 28.02 26.59
N LEU A 680 5.03 26.99 27.44
CA LEU A 680 3.82 26.58 28.14
C LEU A 680 4.02 26.78 29.65
N ALA A 681 3.23 27.68 30.24
CA ALA A 681 3.38 28.04 31.63
C ALA A 681 2.02 28.02 32.38
N VAL A 682 2.07 27.71 33.66
CA VAL A 682 0.89 27.64 34.55
C VAL A 682 0.89 28.81 35.52
N TYR A 683 -0.27 29.41 35.70
CA TYR A 683 -0.51 30.59 36.54
C TYR A 683 -1.62 30.33 37.57
N ASP A 684 -1.47 30.94 38.74
CA ASP A 684 -2.58 31.04 39.69
C ASP A 684 -3.60 32.12 39.26
N ILE A 685 -4.74 32.18 39.93
CA ILE A 685 -5.81 33.15 39.63
C ILE A 685 -5.41 34.62 39.81
N THR A 686 -4.23 34.90 40.43
CA THR A 686 -3.70 36.25 40.57
C THR A 686 -2.77 36.63 39.43
N GLY A 687 -2.52 35.74 38.50
CA GLY A 687 -1.59 35.91 37.37
C GLY A 687 -0.15 35.64 37.70
N ARG A 688 0.15 35.09 38.88
CA ARG A 688 1.51 34.67 39.25
C ARG A 688 1.83 33.32 38.62
N GLU A 689 2.94 33.21 37.92
CA GLU A 689 3.45 31.99 37.38
C GLU A 689 3.83 31.00 38.49
N VAL A 690 3.33 29.77 38.42
CA VAL A 690 3.55 28.69 39.38
C VAL A 690 4.44 27.58 38.82
N ALA A 691 4.40 27.35 37.52
CA ALA A 691 5.26 26.40 36.83
C ALA A 691 5.45 26.77 35.37
N THR A 692 6.64 26.49 34.82
CA THR A 692 6.89 26.44 33.37
C THR A 692 7.01 24.98 32.99
N LEU A 693 6.20 24.53 32.02
CA LEU A 693 6.12 23.15 31.61
C LEU A 693 6.98 22.88 30.35
N ILE A 694 6.99 23.84 29.43
CA ILE A 694 7.78 23.81 28.20
C ILE A 694 8.39 25.19 28.00
N ASP A 695 9.64 25.27 27.61
CA ASP A 695 10.34 26.48 27.16
C ASP A 695 11.48 26.09 26.22
N ASP A 696 11.13 25.57 25.03
CA ASP A 696 12.09 25.05 24.05
C ASP A 696 11.59 25.17 22.63
N GLN A 697 12.40 24.75 21.65
CA GLN A 697 12.03 24.67 20.25
C GLN A 697 11.30 23.35 19.97
N ARG A 698 10.14 23.41 19.30
CA ARG A 698 9.33 22.26 18.89
C ARG A 698 9.12 22.25 17.38
N LEU A 699 8.97 21.07 16.81
CA LEU A 699 8.60 20.89 15.41
C LEU A 699 7.11 21.14 15.20
N GLY A 700 6.67 21.34 13.95
CA GLY A 700 5.25 21.34 13.60
C GLY A 700 4.62 19.98 13.86
N GLY A 701 3.34 19.93 14.23
CA GLY A 701 2.64 18.70 14.54
C GLY A 701 1.82 18.79 15.84
N ARG A 702 1.29 17.66 16.26
CA ARG A 702 0.53 17.48 17.50
C ARG A 702 1.50 17.15 18.64
N HIS A 703 1.26 17.74 19.80
CA HIS A 703 2.08 17.56 20.99
C HIS A 703 1.23 17.28 22.22
N SER A 704 1.75 16.43 23.12
CA SER A 704 1.12 16.07 24.39
C SER A 704 2.08 16.28 25.54
N MET A 705 1.62 16.90 26.62
CA MET A 705 2.42 17.16 27.81
C MET A 705 1.67 16.68 29.07
N LYS A 706 2.15 15.61 29.68
CA LYS A 706 1.64 15.12 30.98
C LYS A 706 2.27 15.93 32.11
N TRP A 707 1.47 16.45 33.02
CA TRP A 707 1.93 17.24 34.13
C TRP A 707 1.32 16.78 35.47
N PHE A 708 2.18 16.67 36.46
CA PHE A 708 1.81 16.42 37.86
C PHE A 708 1.80 17.75 38.60
N ALA A 709 0.65 18.28 39.00
CA ALA A 709 0.42 19.57 39.63
C ALA A 709 1.46 19.99 40.69
N LYS A 710 2.70 20.24 40.24
CA LYS A 710 3.83 20.68 41.06
C LYS A 710 4.31 22.04 40.63
N ASP A 711 4.72 22.87 41.63
CA ASP A 711 5.37 24.15 41.36
C ASP A 711 6.85 23.97 40.92
N ARG A 712 7.55 25.07 40.62
CA ARG A 712 8.95 25.09 40.23
C ARG A 712 9.91 24.45 41.24
N GLN A 713 9.50 24.33 42.53
CA GLN A 713 10.28 23.68 43.59
C GLN A 713 9.88 22.22 43.81
N GLY A 714 9.01 21.64 42.95
CA GLY A 714 8.56 20.26 43.05
C GLY A 714 7.45 20.03 44.10
N LYS A 715 6.92 21.07 44.73
CA LYS A 715 5.88 21.01 45.73
C LYS A 715 4.49 20.94 45.06
N LEU A 716 3.65 20.03 45.54
CA LEU A 716 2.27 19.89 45.04
C LEU A 716 1.45 21.17 45.23
N LEU A 717 0.79 21.59 44.18
CA LEU A 717 -0.15 22.72 44.21
C LEU A 717 -1.37 22.40 45.09
N VAL A 718 -2.04 23.42 45.54
CA VAL A 718 -3.27 23.29 46.35
C VAL A 718 -4.49 23.17 45.45
N THR A 719 -5.59 22.53 45.96
CA THR A 719 -6.86 22.52 45.28
C THR A 719 -7.29 23.94 44.90
N GLY A 720 -7.68 24.13 43.65
CA GLY A 720 -8.04 25.44 43.14
C GLY A 720 -8.17 25.51 41.63
N ILE A 721 -8.47 26.73 41.17
CA ILE A 721 -8.51 27.07 39.74
C ILE A 721 -7.18 27.66 39.35
N TYR A 722 -6.66 27.22 38.23
CA TYR A 722 -5.41 27.69 37.61
C TYR A 722 -5.64 27.96 36.14
N LEU A 723 -4.74 28.72 35.53
CA LEU A 723 -4.67 28.98 34.10
C LEU A 723 -3.38 28.38 33.54
N TYR A 724 -3.42 27.87 32.33
CA TYR A 724 -2.22 27.59 31.57
C TYR A 724 -2.23 28.39 30.28
N GLU A 725 -1.08 28.91 29.94
CA GLU A 725 -0.87 29.78 28.81
C GLU A 725 0.21 29.20 27.92
N MET A 726 -0.09 29.14 26.65
CA MET A 726 0.87 28.76 25.64
C MET A 726 1.18 29.90 24.71
N ASN A 727 2.46 30.19 24.52
CA ASN A 727 2.96 31.11 23.52
C ASN A 727 3.79 30.31 22.52
N PHE A 728 3.49 30.48 21.24
CA PHE A 728 4.25 29.87 20.14
C PHE A 728 4.77 30.97 19.21
N ILE A 729 6.06 30.90 18.87
CA ILE A 729 6.71 31.80 17.92
C ILE A 729 7.25 30.95 16.77
N ASP A 730 6.65 31.08 15.59
CA ASP A 730 7.06 30.30 14.42
C ASP A 730 8.43 30.72 13.87
N SER A 731 8.96 29.95 12.92
CA SER A 731 10.24 30.21 12.25
C SER A 731 10.31 31.54 11.48
N GLN A 732 9.17 32.19 11.25
CA GLN A 732 9.04 33.50 10.61
C GLN A 732 8.87 34.64 11.63
N GLY A 733 8.83 34.32 12.94
CA GLY A 733 8.67 35.27 14.03
C GLY A 733 7.21 35.67 14.31
N LYS A 734 6.25 35.01 13.73
CA LYS A 734 4.82 35.22 14.02
C LYS A 734 4.48 34.60 15.37
N GLN A 735 3.78 35.37 16.21
CA GLN A 735 3.42 34.93 17.56
C GLN A 735 1.95 34.52 17.63
N PHE A 736 1.72 33.41 18.34
CA PHE A 736 0.41 32.88 18.68
C PHE A 736 0.34 32.72 20.20
N ARG A 737 -0.82 32.99 20.80
CA ARG A 737 -1.03 32.91 22.24
C ARG A 737 -2.43 32.41 22.53
N GLU A 738 -2.52 31.40 23.40
CA GLU A 738 -3.80 30.89 23.89
C GLU A 738 -3.74 30.60 25.39
N VAL A 739 -4.87 30.73 26.08
CA VAL A 739 -5.01 30.52 27.52
C VAL A 739 -6.21 29.66 27.82
N ARG A 740 -6.00 28.62 28.62
CA ARG A 740 -7.06 27.73 29.11
C ARG A 740 -7.09 27.68 30.64
N LYS A 741 -8.24 27.20 31.16
CA LYS A 741 -8.48 27.09 32.60
C LYS A 741 -8.58 25.63 33.01
N PHE A 742 -8.01 25.27 34.15
CA PHE A 742 -8.23 23.96 34.75
C PHE A 742 -8.59 24.03 36.23
N THR A 743 -9.13 22.94 36.75
CA THR A 743 -9.47 22.76 38.15
C THR A 743 -8.67 21.58 38.74
N LEU A 744 -7.86 21.86 39.72
CA LEU A 744 -7.15 20.84 40.50
C LEU A 744 -7.97 20.46 41.73
N LEU A 745 -8.24 19.19 41.92
CA LEU A 745 -8.84 18.59 43.11
C LEU A 745 -7.80 17.82 43.90
N LYS A 746 -7.97 17.72 45.20
CA LYS A 746 -7.17 16.84 46.07
C LYS A 746 -8.01 15.70 46.63
#